data_52d9b616440a710237187067239eebf8
#
_entry.id   52d9b616440a710237187067239eebf8
#
_cell.length_a   1.000
_cell.length_b   1.000
_cell.length_c   1.000
_cell.angle_alpha   90.00
_cell.angle_beta   90.00
_cell.angle_gamma   90.00
#
_symmetry.space_group_name_H-M   'P 1'
#
loop_
_entity.id
_entity.type
_entity.pdbx_description
1 polymer ?
#
loop_
_entity_poly.entity_id
_entity_poly.type
_entity_poly.pdbx_seq_one_letter_code
_entity_poly.pdbx_strand_id
1 'polypeptide(L)'
;MPFIRCLTALLFCVWSGIAFAEEKQTDDAPDYVGSATCAGCHEAEAAAWQSSHHAKAWMEPGPDTVDGDFGGVTFTHKGKTTRFFTRDGGYYIETTDVPGERKAFRVAGVGGITPLQQYLVETEPGKLQTFDVAWDQIQKRWYHIYGDQAPPPHDGLHWTGPYKTWNARCAECHATGFEKNYDATTRKYSSRQAEISVGCEACHGPGEAHTAWAREPEAYAKSPFPGTDRTGLPVDFSQGLQTTEVEQCAGCHSRREALLDGNPLPGTPFHDAYRLSPLRQGLYHADGQILDEVYVYGSFLQSKMFANGVRCSNCHDPHSGQLIAEGNAVCTQCHSPSANEAFPALTAKLYDDPSHHFHEPGTPGAECKSCHMIERTYMGIDGRRDHSFRVPRPDLSAKLGTPDTCNECHTEKSASWAADELEKRFPNSSHRGSHFGEVFAAARQNTTGAIGDDLLAVAKQGTFPGIVRASALDLLMPRATPEIASEAAALIGDPDPLVRAAAVALQQQVPPAEKLQRIVPALSDPAQSVRVAAARLLIGAPIAHMPDKMAKAAARASGEWQKSLQNKADFPETHLVSGGLALVMRRPQVAVRAFAEATRLDPQLVNAWVMQVRIRMAVGDMGGAQLALQRALLANPDDPNLQAWRQQLAQ
;
A
#
# COMPACT_ATOMS: atom_id res chain seq x y z
N MET A 1 34.77 -16.63 40.50
CA MET A 1 33.78 -16.58 39.45
C MET A 1 32.61 -15.64 39.83
N PRO A 2 32.82 -14.32 39.82
CA PRO A 2 31.68 -13.37 39.93
C PRO A 2 31.62 -12.31 38.81
N PHE A 3 32.23 -12.55 37.62
CA PHE A 3 32.29 -11.54 36.55
C PHE A 3 31.20 -11.68 35.45
N ILE A 4 30.36 -12.73 35.49
CA ILE A 4 29.35 -12.98 34.43
C ILE A 4 27.98 -12.35 34.75
N ARG A 5 27.74 -11.86 35.97
CA ARG A 5 26.43 -11.28 36.35
C ARG A 5 26.25 -9.79 36.06
N CYS A 6 27.32 -9.05 35.76
CA CYS A 6 27.20 -7.60 35.47
C CYS A 6 26.93 -7.25 33.98
N LEU A 7 27.26 -8.14 33.04
CA LEU A 7 27.06 -7.85 31.59
C LEU A 7 25.60 -7.98 31.13
N THR A 8 24.76 -8.73 31.86
CA THR A 8 23.34 -8.89 31.54
C THR A 8 22.47 -7.71 32.03
N ALA A 9 22.94 -6.91 32.96
CA ALA A 9 22.21 -5.77 33.50
C ALA A 9 22.31 -4.52 32.60
N LEU A 10 23.42 -4.34 31.86
CA LEU A 10 23.61 -3.17 30.98
C LEU A 10 22.81 -3.25 29.65
N LEU A 11 22.50 -4.46 29.19
CA LEU A 11 21.58 -4.63 28.03
C LEU A 11 20.10 -4.44 28.40
N PHE A 12 19.78 -4.46 29.70
CA PHE A 12 18.41 -4.18 30.19
C PHE A 12 18.08 -2.68 30.21
N CYS A 13 19.09 -1.79 30.35
CA CYS A 13 18.88 -0.34 30.40
C CYS A 13 18.57 0.30 29.04
N VAL A 14 18.93 -0.33 27.92
CA VAL A 14 18.65 0.23 26.57
C VAL A 14 17.20 0.00 26.12
N TRP A 15 16.49 -0.91 26.78
CA TRP A 15 15.08 -1.21 26.41
C TRP A 15 14.04 -0.78 27.46
N SER A 16 14.43 -0.43 28.67
CA SER A 16 13.51 -0.05 29.75
C SER A 16 13.75 1.37 30.29
N GLY A 17 14.63 2.15 29.71
CA GLY A 17 15.04 3.44 30.29
C GLY A 17 15.37 4.55 29.31
N ILE A 18 15.10 4.40 28.01
CA ILE A 18 14.96 5.55 27.13
C ILE A 18 13.48 5.92 27.19
N ALA A 19 13.07 6.69 28.20
CA ALA A 19 12.05 7.69 28.00
C ALA A 19 12.64 8.60 26.91
N PHE A 20 12.31 8.31 25.64
CA PHE A 20 12.39 9.36 24.63
C PHE A 20 11.45 10.44 25.16
N ALA A 21 12.01 11.61 25.44
CA ALA A 21 11.20 12.80 25.42
C ALA A 21 10.34 12.63 24.14
N GLU A 22 9.04 12.57 24.29
CA GLU A 22 8.12 12.91 23.23
C GLU A 22 8.76 14.19 22.66
N GLU A 23 9.26 14.09 21.43
CA GLU A 23 9.54 15.28 20.67
C GLU A 23 8.16 15.92 20.57
N LYS A 24 7.87 16.81 21.52
CA LYS A 24 6.73 17.69 21.44
C LYS A 24 6.77 18.21 20.02
N GLN A 25 5.78 17.84 19.24
CA GLN A 25 5.43 18.59 18.05
C GLN A 25 5.54 20.02 18.52
N THR A 26 6.51 20.75 17.96
CA THR A 26 6.81 22.09 18.43
C THR A 26 5.51 22.86 18.37
N ASP A 27 5.13 23.56 19.44
CA ASP A 27 3.93 24.43 19.55
C ASP A 27 3.90 25.51 18.43
N ASP A 28 4.84 25.49 17.49
CA ASP A 28 5.06 26.40 16.37
C ASP A 28 4.69 25.82 14.99
N ALA A 29 4.16 24.56 14.89
CA ALA A 29 3.72 24.04 13.60
C ALA A 29 2.37 24.69 13.22
N PRO A 30 2.24 25.27 12.00
CA PRO A 30 0.99 25.89 11.56
C PRO A 30 -0.20 24.92 11.62
N ASP A 31 -1.35 25.44 12.01
CA ASP A 31 -2.58 24.65 12.14
C ASP A 31 -3.30 24.48 10.79
N TYR A 32 -4.11 23.42 10.72
CA TYR A 32 -5.07 23.23 9.64
C TYR A 32 -6.23 24.21 9.80
N VAL A 33 -6.63 24.83 8.69
CA VAL A 33 -7.69 25.87 8.68
C VAL A 33 -8.99 25.42 8.01
N GLY A 34 -8.97 24.25 7.36
CA GLY A 34 -10.11 23.62 6.66
C GLY A 34 -10.37 24.20 5.26
N SER A 35 -10.90 23.33 4.38
CA SER A 35 -11.16 23.66 2.97
C SER A 35 -12.11 24.84 2.77
N ALA A 36 -13.03 25.09 3.71
CA ALA A 36 -13.94 26.24 3.66
C ALA A 36 -13.18 27.59 3.74
N THR A 37 -12.07 27.66 4.47
CA THR A 37 -11.22 28.85 4.53
C THR A 37 -10.52 29.10 3.19
N CYS A 38 -10.04 28.04 2.55
CA CYS A 38 -9.36 28.12 1.25
C CYS A 38 -10.33 28.59 0.13
N ALA A 39 -11.58 28.10 0.15
CA ALA A 39 -12.61 28.46 -0.81
C ALA A 39 -12.92 29.98 -0.85
N GLY A 40 -12.65 30.72 0.22
CA GLY A 40 -12.84 32.16 0.26
C GLY A 40 -11.94 32.97 -0.68
N CYS A 41 -10.84 32.39 -1.15
CA CYS A 41 -9.90 33.01 -2.09
C CYS A 41 -9.72 32.19 -3.38
N HIS A 42 -9.85 30.85 -3.29
CA HIS A 42 -9.67 29.89 -4.40
C HIS A 42 -11.00 29.30 -4.85
N GLU A 43 -11.93 30.17 -5.30
CA GLU A 43 -13.32 29.79 -5.63
C GLU A 43 -13.41 28.75 -6.75
N ALA A 44 -12.58 28.86 -7.78
CA ALA A 44 -12.61 27.97 -8.94
C ALA A 44 -12.12 26.57 -8.58
N GLU A 45 -11.00 26.47 -7.87
CA GLU A 45 -10.40 25.23 -7.41
C GLU A 45 -11.31 24.54 -6.38
N ALA A 46 -11.91 25.31 -5.48
CA ALA A 46 -12.86 24.80 -4.50
C ALA A 46 -14.15 24.25 -5.15
N ALA A 47 -14.69 24.92 -6.16
CA ALA A 47 -15.85 24.45 -6.91
C ALA A 47 -15.56 23.14 -7.66
N ALA A 48 -14.39 23.03 -8.29
CA ALA A 48 -13.94 21.80 -8.94
C ALA A 48 -13.80 20.66 -7.92
N TRP A 49 -13.13 20.93 -6.77
CA TRP A 49 -12.91 19.96 -5.71
C TRP A 49 -14.22 19.46 -5.08
N GLN A 50 -15.19 20.32 -4.79
CA GLN A 50 -16.48 19.93 -4.17
C GLN A 50 -17.22 18.85 -4.95
N SER A 51 -17.07 18.81 -6.28
CA SER A 51 -17.67 17.80 -7.15
C SER A 51 -16.89 16.49 -7.18
N SER A 52 -15.63 16.47 -6.70
CA SER A 52 -14.67 15.38 -6.87
C SER A 52 -14.91 14.19 -5.93
N HIS A 53 -14.32 13.06 -6.28
CA HIS A 53 -14.23 11.91 -5.38
C HIS A 53 -13.38 12.19 -4.13
N HIS A 54 -12.42 13.12 -4.19
CA HIS A 54 -11.63 13.56 -3.05
C HIS A 54 -12.51 14.21 -1.96
N ALA A 55 -13.36 15.15 -2.33
CA ALA A 55 -14.28 15.79 -1.39
C ALA A 55 -15.33 14.84 -0.79
N LYS A 56 -15.55 13.69 -1.43
CA LYS A 56 -16.56 12.69 -1.03
C LYS A 56 -15.95 11.35 -0.63
N ALA A 57 -14.65 11.34 -0.33
CA ALA A 57 -13.93 10.14 0.09
C ALA A 57 -14.40 9.62 1.46
N TRP A 58 -14.86 10.53 2.32
CA TRP A 58 -15.50 10.25 3.59
C TRP A 58 -16.50 11.36 3.91
N MET A 59 -17.75 11.00 4.20
CA MET A 59 -18.83 11.95 4.47
C MET A 59 -19.58 11.58 5.75
N GLU A 60 -20.15 12.58 6.41
CA GLU A 60 -21.13 12.37 7.49
C GLU A 60 -22.41 11.76 6.91
N PRO A 61 -23.05 10.80 7.62
CA PRO A 61 -24.31 10.23 7.15
C PRO A 61 -25.45 11.26 7.24
N GLY A 62 -26.07 11.58 6.13
CA GLY A 62 -27.16 12.52 6.05
C GLY A 62 -28.08 12.29 4.84
N PRO A 63 -29.17 13.03 4.72
CA PRO A 63 -30.11 12.89 3.60
C PRO A 63 -29.46 13.14 2.22
N ASP A 64 -28.45 14.01 2.18
CA ASP A 64 -27.76 14.41 0.93
C ASP A 64 -26.50 13.54 0.67
N THR A 65 -26.13 12.64 1.58
CA THR A 65 -24.90 11.86 1.48
C THR A 65 -25.12 10.34 1.50
N VAL A 66 -26.28 9.88 1.93
CA VAL A 66 -26.65 8.46 1.97
C VAL A 66 -27.52 8.14 0.76
N ASP A 67 -26.97 7.45 -0.23
CA ASP A 67 -27.67 7.09 -1.46
C ASP A 67 -28.38 5.73 -1.39
N GLY A 68 -27.94 4.85 -0.48
CA GLY A 68 -28.51 3.53 -0.29
C GLY A 68 -29.93 3.57 0.29
N ASP A 69 -30.73 2.58 -0.07
CA ASP A 69 -32.09 2.46 0.43
C ASP A 69 -32.10 1.98 1.89
N PHE A 70 -32.32 2.91 2.83
CA PHE A 70 -32.54 2.67 4.27
C PHE A 70 -34.00 2.70 4.67
N GLY A 71 -34.93 2.45 3.76
CA GLY A 71 -36.38 2.40 4.00
C GLY A 71 -36.89 1.14 4.71
N GLY A 72 -36.02 0.42 5.43
CA GLY A 72 -36.38 -0.82 6.11
C GLY A 72 -36.18 -2.08 5.26
N VAL A 73 -35.49 -1.96 4.14
CA VAL A 73 -35.23 -3.06 3.19
C VAL A 73 -34.26 -4.10 3.76
N THR A 74 -34.36 -5.30 3.24
CA THR A 74 -33.45 -6.42 3.61
C THR A 74 -32.70 -6.94 2.41
N PHE A 75 -31.43 -7.28 2.64
CA PHE A 75 -30.56 -7.97 1.69
C PHE A 75 -30.11 -9.30 2.30
N THR A 76 -30.20 -10.38 1.54
CA THR A 76 -29.78 -11.71 2.00
C THR A 76 -28.68 -12.24 1.08
N HIS A 77 -27.58 -12.66 1.68
CA HIS A 77 -26.44 -13.25 0.99
C HIS A 77 -25.89 -14.44 1.80
N LYS A 78 -25.74 -15.62 1.16
CA LYS A 78 -25.24 -16.86 1.80
C LYS A 78 -25.91 -17.17 3.15
N GLY A 79 -27.23 -16.98 3.24
CA GLY A 79 -28.01 -17.24 4.46
C GLY A 79 -27.85 -16.19 5.56
N LYS A 80 -27.07 -15.14 5.34
CA LYS A 80 -26.97 -13.98 6.21
C LYS A 80 -27.91 -12.89 5.75
N THR A 81 -28.67 -12.32 6.68
CA THR A 81 -29.65 -11.26 6.38
C THR A 81 -29.19 -9.95 7.01
N THR A 82 -29.15 -8.91 6.19
CA THR A 82 -28.86 -7.54 6.60
C THR A 82 -30.09 -6.67 6.34
N ARG A 83 -30.49 -5.86 7.31
CA ARG A 83 -31.57 -4.89 7.20
C ARG A 83 -31.00 -3.47 7.30
N PHE A 84 -31.41 -2.62 6.37
CA PHE A 84 -31.04 -1.20 6.31
C PHE A 84 -32.27 -0.36 6.68
N PHE A 85 -32.14 0.47 7.73
CA PHE A 85 -33.28 1.25 8.20
C PHE A 85 -32.85 2.54 8.89
N THR A 86 -33.79 3.47 9.02
CA THR A 86 -33.61 4.70 9.81
C THR A 86 -34.32 4.58 11.16
N ARG A 87 -33.73 5.21 12.20
CA ARG A 87 -34.32 5.33 13.52
C ARG A 87 -33.79 6.61 14.18
N ASP A 88 -34.69 7.43 14.70
CA ASP A 88 -34.37 8.68 15.42
C ASP A 88 -33.45 9.60 14.62
N GLY A 89 -33.67 9.70 13.32
CA GLY A 89 -32.87 10.50 12.38
C GLY A 89 -31.51 9.91 12.01
N GLY A 90 -31.14 8.75 12.54
CA GLY A 90 -29.90 8.04 12.22
C GLY A 90 -30.12 6.86 11.27
N TYR A 91 -29.05 6.45 10.59
CA TYR A 91 -29.01 5.30 9.68
C TYR A 91 -28.44 4.08 10.43
N TYR A 92 -29.03 2.91 10.23
CA TYR A 92 -28.67 1.67 10.94
C TYR A 92 -28.58 0.49 9.99
N ILE A 93 -27.60 -0.36 10.27
CA ILE A 93 -27.39 -1.66 9.60
C ILE A 93 -27.56 -2.75 10.67
N GLU A 94 -28.60 -3.58 10.53
CA GLU A 94 -28.85 -4.72 11.39
C GLU A 94 -28.50 -6.00 10.63
N THR A 95 -27.60 -6.82 11.16
CA THR A 95 -27.15 -8.01 10.46
C THR A 95 -27.08 -9.23 11.36
N THR A 96 -27.27 -10.43 10.75
CA THR A 96 -27.00 -11.73 11.36
C THR A 96 -25.58 -12.22 11.06
N ASP A 97 -24.79 -11.44 10.36
CA ASP A 97 -23.41 -11.77 9.99
C ASP A 97 -22.42 -11.38 11.10
N VAL A 98 -22.76 -11.73 12.32
CA VAL A 98 -21.91 -11.63 13.52
C VAL A 98 -22.06 -12.91 14.31
N PRO A 99 -21.01 -13.44 14.96
CA PRO A 99 -21.15 -14.64 15.76
C PRO A 99 -22.18 -14.48 16.89
N GLY A 100 -23.20 -15.32 16.88
CA GLY A 100 -24.10 -15.54 18.00
C GLY A 100 -25.37 -14.69 18.04
N GLU A 101 -25.46 -13.52 17.41
CA GLU A 101 -26.65 -12.64 17.55
C GLU A 101 -26.92 -11.76 16.34
N ARG A 102 -28.20 -11.41 16.17
CA ARG A 102 -28.63 -10.32 15.31
C ARG A 102 -28.32 -8.98 16.01
N LYS A 103 -27.51 -8.14 15.36
CA LYS A 103 -27.06 -6.88 15.97
C LYS A 103 -27.25 -5.71 15.01
N ALA A 104 -27.71 -4.58 15.53
CA ALA A 104 -27.82 -3.33 14.81
C ALA A 104 -26.66 -2.40 15.16
N PHE A 105 -26.03 -1.83 14.12
CA PHE A 105 -24.94 -0.87 14.21
C PHE A 105 -25.38 0.47 13.63
N ARG A 106 -24.97 1.55 14.26
CA ARG A 106 -25.18 2.88 13.71
C ARG A 106 -24.17 3.12 12.58
N VAL A 107 -24.63 3.68 11.47
CA VAL A 107 -23.75 4.18 10.41
C VAL A 107 -23.08 5.45 10.92
N ALA A 108 -21.75 5.44 10.96
CA ALA A 108 -20.92 6.52 11.47
C ALA A 108 -20.22 7.30 10.34
N GLY A 109 -20.27 6.79 9.12
CA GLY A 109 -19.66 7.45 7.96
C GLY A 109 -20.08 6.77 6.67
N VAL A 110 -19.88 7.50 5.57
CA VAL A 110 -20.18 7.08 4.20
C VAL A 110 -18.97 7.31 3.35
N GLY A 111 -18.53 6.32 2.59
CA GLY A 111 -17.39 6.42 1.68
C GLY A 111 -17.78 6.14 0.24
N GLY A 112 -17.32 7.00 -0.69
CA GLY A 112 -17.55 6.84 -2.12
C GLY A 112 -18.90 7.34 -2.63
N ILE A 113 -18.97 7.53 -3.95
CA ILE A 113 -20.17 8.03 -4.66
C ILE A 113 -20.47 7.21 -5.91
N THR A 114 -19.47 6.80 -6.67
CA THR A 114 -19.60 6.07 -7.94
C THR A 114 -18.35 5.20 -8.13
N PRO A 115 -18.53 3.92 -8.55
CA PRO A 115 -19.77 3.22 -8.88
C PRO A 115 -20.49 2.66 -7.64
N LEU A 116 -19.86 2.71 -6.46
CA LEU A 116 -20.40 2.15 -5.22
C LEU A 116 -20.31 3.16 -4.07
N GLN A 117 -21.18 2.96 -3.08
CA GLN A 117 -21.12 3.61 -1.79
C GLN A 117 -21.00 2.57 -0.68
N GLN A 118 -20.01 2.73 0.19
CA GLN A 118 -19.74 1.86 1.33
C GLN A 118 -20.02 2.59 2.64
N TYR A 119 -20.46 1.84 3.65
CA TYR A 119 -20.88 2.39 4.95
C TYR A 119 -19.89 1.99 6.04
N LEU A 120 -19.61 2.93 6.91
CA LEU A 120 -18.80 2.75 8.10
C LEU A 120 -19.70 2.55 9.30
N VAL A 121 -19.43 1.51 10.08
CA VAL A 121 -20.17 1.22 11.31
C VAL A 121 -19.25 1.31 12.51
N GLU A 122 -19.73 1.89 13.60
CA GLU A 122 -18.99 1.90 14.86
C GLU A 122 -19.27 0.60 15.61
N THR A 123 -18.23 -0.22 15.80
CA THR A 123 -18.34 -1.50 16.49
C THR A 123 -18.01 -1.42 17.97
N GLU A 124 -17.10 -0.55 18.34
CA GLU A 124 -16.68 -0.18 19.68
C GLU A 124 -16.42 1.34 19.69
N PRO A 125 -16.49 2.03 20.84
CA PRO A 125 -16.23 3.48 20.89
C PRO A 125 -14.91 3.87 20.21
N GLY A 126 -15.01 4.69 19.18
CA GLY A 126 -13.88 5.17 18.38
C GLY A 126 -13.35 4.19 17.31
N LYS A 127 -13.86 2.95 17.25
CA LYS A 127 -13.45 1.96 16.24
C LYS A 127 -14.47 1.86 15.12
N LEU A 128 -14.08 2.27 13.94
CA LEU A 128 -14.87 2.20 12.72
C LEU A 128 -14.47 1.00 11.86
N GLN A 129 -15.48 0.32 11.32
CA GLN A 129 -15.30 -0.81 10.38
C GLN A 129 -16.03 -0.51 9.08
N THR A 130 -15.41 -0.85 7.94
CA THR A 130 -16.07 -0.83 6.64
C THR A 130 -16.96 -2.05 6.50
N PHE A 131 -18.24 -1.85 6.16
CA PHE A 131 -19.19 -2.93 6.00
C PHE A 131 -19.09 -3.57 4.62
N ASP A 132 -19.23 -4.91 4.50
CA ASP A 132 -19.01 -5.64 3.25
C ASP A 132 -20.21 -5.65 2.30
N VAL A 133 -21.38 -5.18 2.74
CA VAL A 133 -22.53 -4.93 1.85
C VAL A 133 -22.55 -3.46 1.49
N ALA A 134 -22.39 -3.18 0.19
CA ALA A 134 -22.32 -1.84 -0.36
C ALA A 134 -23.53 -1.53 -1.26
N TRP A 135 -23.73 -0.26 -1.56
CA TRP A 135 -24.76 0.21 -2.48
C TRP A 135 -24.19 0.41 -3.89
N ASP A 136 -24.73 -0.29 -4.87
CA ASP A 136 -24.45 -0.11 -6.29
C ASP A 136 -25.17 1.13 -6.78
N GLN A 137 -24.43 2.17 -7.11
CA GLN A 137 -24.99 3.45 -7.56
C GLN A 137 -25.59 3.39 -8.95
N ILE A 138 -25.14 2.46 -9.77
CA ILE A 138 -25.58 2.34 -11.16
C ILE A 138 -26.88 1.51 -11.22
N GLN A 139 -26.88 0.34 -10.58
CA GLN A 139 -28.02 -0.58 -10.58
C GLN A 139 -29.02 -0.32 -9.45
N LYS A 140 -28.73 0.64 -8.55
CA LYS A 140 -29.59 1.02 -7.40
C LYS A 140 -30.00 -0.18 -6.56
N ARG A 141 -29.01 -0.98 -6.14
CA ARG A 141 -29.21 -2.20 -5.35
C ARG A 141 -28.11 -2.40 -4.30
N TRP A 142 -28.45 -3.12 -3.24
CA TRP A 142 -27.48 -3.65 -2.32
C TRP A 142 -26.77 -4.87 -2.91
N TYR A 143 -25.47 -5.00 -2.67
CA TYR A 143 -24.68 -6.15 -3.10
C TYR A 143 -23.54 -6.41 -2.12
N HIS A 144 -23.00 -7.63 -2.12
CA HIS A 144 -21.83 -7.99 -1.30
C HIS A 144 -20.57 -7.81 -2.14
N ILE A 145 -19.59 -7.02 -1.63
CA ILE A 145 -18.39 -6.64 -2.40
C ILE A 145 -17.51 -7.82 -2.85
N TYR A 146 -17.56 -8.93 -2.14
CA TYR A 146 -16.85 -10.17 -2.49
C TYR A 146 -17.70 -11.18 -3.27
N GLY A 147 -18.96 -10.93 -3.53
CA GLY A 147 -19.84 -11.86 -4.20
C GLY A 147 -19.79 -13.26 -3.56
N ASP A 148 -19.59 -14.29 -4.40
CA ASP A 148 -19.52 -15.68 -3.92
C ASP A 148 -18.26 -16.01 -3.11
N GLN A 149 -17.28 -15.12 -3.05
CA GLN A 149 -16.06 -15.28 -2.27
C GLN A 149 -16.14 -14.60 -0.89
N ALA A 150 -17.36 -14.25 -0.42
CA ALA A 150 -17.58 -13.59 0.86
C ALA A 150 -16.88 -14.35 2.00
N PRO A 151 -15.95 -13.72 2.73
CA PRO A 151 -15.22 -14.36 3.81
C PRO A 151 -16.16 -14.71 4.97
N PRO A 152 -15.96 -15.85 5.65
CA PRO A 152 -16.78 -16.21 6.80
C PRO A 152 -16.45 -15.31 8.01
N PRO A 153 -17.38 -15.19 8.99
CA PRO A 153 -17.05 -14.60 10.29
C PRO A 153 -15.82 -15.28 10.88
N HIS A 154 -14.88 -14.49 11.43
CA HIS A 154 -13.54 -14.87 11.92
C HIS A 154 -12.42 -14.86 10.87
N ASP A 155 -12.72 -14.68 9.59
CA ASP A 155 -11.70 -14.37 8.60
C ASP A 155 -11.22 -12.93 8.80
N GLY A 156 -9.92 -12.68 8.66
CA GLY A 156 -9.35 -11.34 8.79
C GLY A 156 -9.91 -10.34 7.76
N LEU A 157 -10.34 -10.82 6.60
CA LEU A 157 -10.97 -10.02 5.53
C LEU A 157 -12.47 -9.80 5.71
N HIS A 158 -13.13 -10.51 6.65
CA HIS A 158 -14.53 -10.25 7.00
C HIS A 158 -14.69 -8.82 7.54
N TRP A 159 -15.84 -8.20 7.35
CA TRP A 159 -16.06 -6.81 7.77
C TRP A 159 -15.78 -6.53 9.25
N THR A 160 -15.82 -7.53 10.12
CA THR A 160 -15.43 -7.42 11.54
C THR A 160 -13.93 -7.61 11.77
N GLY A 161 -13.18 -8.02 10.76
CA GLY A 161 -11.77 -8.36 10.85
C GLY A 161 -10.83 -7.13 10.81
N PRO A 162 -9.53 -7.33 11.10
CA PRO A 162 -8.56 -6.25 11.20
C PRO A 162 -8.26 -5.56 9.87
N TYR A 163 -8.51 -6.23 8.74
CA TYR A 163 -8.26 -5.64 7.42
C TYR A 163 -9.37 -4.71 6.95
N LYS A 164 -10.48 -4.63 7.71
CA LYS A 164 -11.63 -3.74 7.46
C LYS A 164 -11.74 -2.61 8.49
N THR A 165 -10.79 -2.52 9.43
CA THR A 165 -10.76 -1.43 10.41
C THR A 165 -10.41 -0.12 9.69
N TRP A 166 -11.38 0.80 9.61
CA TRP A 166 -11.26 2.08 8.93
C TRP A 166 -10.10 2.91 9.45
N ASN A 167 -10.01 3.06 10.78
CA ASN A 167 -8.94 3.81 11.45
C ASN A 167 -7.54 3.31 11.07
N ALA A 168 -7.38 2.01 10.82
CA ALA A 168 -6.09 1.38 10.59
C ALA A 168 -5.69 1.33 9.10
N ARG A 169 -6.69 1.18 8.22
CA ARG A 169 -6.42 0.78 6.83
C ARG A 169 -6.92 1.78 5.77
N CYS A 170 -7.85 2.67 6.13
CA CYS A 170 -8.57 3.51 5.16
C CYS A 170 -8.41 5.00 5.44
N ALA A 171 -8.61 5.44 6.69
CA ALA A 171 -8.73 6.85 7.06
C ALA A 171 -7.52 7.70 6.65
N GLU A 172 -6.31 7.15 6.65
CA GLU A 172 -5.09 7.84 6.21
C GLU A 172 -5.17 8.35 4.76
N CYS A 173 -5.91 7.64 3.87
CA CYS A 173 -6.12 8.04 2.49
C CYS A 173 -7.46 8.76 2.26
N HIS A 174 -8.36 8.73 3.25
CA HIS A 174 -9.73 9.25 3.13
C HIS A 174 -10.01 10.43 4.06
N ALA A 175 -8.99 10.98 4.74
CA ALA A 175 -9.09 12.13 5.63
C ALA A 175 -7.90 13.07 5.46
N THR A 176 -8.05 14.31 5.97
CA THR A 176 -7.01 15.34 5.98
C THR A 176 -6.41 15.46 7.37
N GLY A 177 -5.08 15.49 7.49
CA GLY A 177 -4.39 15.63 8.78
C GLY A 177 -4.75 14.52 9.76
N PHE A 178 -4.89 13.28 9.27
CA PHE A 178 -5.32 12.14 10.07
C PHE A 178 -4.21 11.65 11.00
N GLU A 179 -4.57 11.45 12.26
CA GLU A 179 -3.78 10.78 13.29
C GLU A 179 -4.55 9.58 13.81
N LYS A 180 -3.98 8.40 13.71
CA LYS A 180 -4.65 7.16 14.10
C LYS A 180 -4.81 7.02 15.62
N ASN A 181 -3.76 7.36 16.38
CA ASN A 181 -3.72 7.37 17.84
C ASN A 181 -4.24 6.05 18.46
N TYR A 182 -3.72 4.91 18.00
CA TYR A 182 -4.04 3.61 18.58
C TYR A 182 -3.20 3.33 19.82
N ASP A 183 -3.87 3.13 20.96
CA ASP A 183 -3.21 2.68 22.19
C ASP A 183 -3.20 1.15 22.27
N ALA A 184 -2.01 0.56 22.11
CA ALA A 184 -1.81 -0.89 22.15
C ALA A 184 -2.08 -1.50 23.54
N THR A 185 -2.05 -0.72 24.63
CA THR A 185 -2.32 -1.20 25.99
C THR A 185 -3.81 -1.36 26.23
N THR A 186 -4.57 -0.34 25.90
CA THR A 186 -6.04 -0.34 26.04
C THR A 186 -6.74 -0.91 24.81
N ARG A 187 -6.02 -1.06 23.69
CA ARG A 187 -6.53 -1.50 22.38
C ARG A 187 -7.63 -0.61 21.82
N LYS A 188 -7.54 0.69 22.07
CA LYS A 188 -8.55 1.69 21.67
C LYS A 188 -7.97 2.65 20.65
N TYR A 189 -8.84 3.16 19.82
CA TYR A 189 -8.56 4.26 18.92
C TYR A 189 -9.03 5.59 19.53
N SER A 190 -8.18 6.61 19.42
CA SER A 190 -8.50 8.00 19.71
C SER A 190 -8.16 8.85 18.49
N SER A 191 -8.56 8.35 17.33
CA SER A 191 -8.24 8.95 16.03
C SER A 191 -8.75 10.39 15.93
N ARG A 192 -7.95 11.24 15.27
CA ARG A 192 -8.25 12.64 15.00
C ARG A 192 -7.97 12.94 13.53
N GLN A 193 -8.65 13.91 12.99
CA GLN A 193 -8.42 14.46 11.66
C GLN A 193 -8.74 15.96 11.68
N ALA A 194 -8.07 16.71 10.83
CA ALA A 194 -8.38 18.12 10.63
C ALA A 194 -9.71 18.27 9.89
N GLU A 195 -9.93 17.41 8.87
CA GLU A 195 -11.15 17.38 8.07
C GLU A 195 -11.46 15.94 7.65
N ILE A 196 -12.72 15.51 7.68
CA ILE A 196 -13.14 14.28 7.00
C ILE A 196 -13.04 14.51 5.50
N SER A 197 -12.80 13.45 4.72
CA SER A 197 -12.46 13.50 3.30
C SER A 197 -11.07 14.11 2.99
N VAL A 198 -10.70 14.09 1.72
CA VAL A 198 -9.43 14.61 1.20
C VAL A 198 -9.63 16.07 0.80
N GLY A 199 -9.41 16.97 1.76
CA GLY A 199 -9.54 18.43 1.57
C GLY A 199 -8.30 19.05 0.92
N CYS A 200 -8.34 20.38 0.78
CA CYS A 200 -7.25 21.16 0.18
C CYS A 200 -5.91 20.88 0.87
N GLU A 201 -5.93 20.86 2.19
CA GLU A 201 -4.74 20.73 3.03
C GLU A 201 -4.16 19.30 3.06
N ALA A 202 -4.88 18.29 2.54
CA ALA A 202 -4.32 16.95 2.38
C ALA A 202 -3.20 16.91 1.33
N CYS A 203 -3.23 17.85 0.36
CA CYS A 203 -2.22 17.98 -0.69
C CYS A 203 -1.32 19.19 -0.46
N HIS A 204 -1.88 20.32 0.00
CA HIS A 204 -1.16 21.59 0.13
C HIS A 204 -0.53 21.80 1.51
N GLY A 205 -0.96 21.05 2.53
CA GLY A 205 -0.52 21.15 3.93
C GLY A 205 -1.28 22.19 4.74
N PRO A 206 -0.94 22.32 6.05
CA PRO A 206 -1.59 23.25 6.97
C PRO A 206 -1.57 24.68 6.46
N GLY A 207 -2.74 25.33 6.37
CA GLY A 207 -2.94 26.60 5.69
C GLY A 207 -2.82 27.84 6.56
N GLU A 208 -2.61 27.72 7.89
CA GLU A 208 -2.55 28.88 8.79
C GLU A 208 -1.48 29.88 8.35
N ALA A 209 -0.25 29.42 8.12
CA ALA A 209 0.84 30.26 7.70
C ALA A 209 0.62 30.88 6.32
N HIS A 210 -0.05 30.13 5.40
CA HIS A 210 -0.41 30.63 4.08
C HIS A 210 -1.47 31.74 4.17
N THR A 211 -2.49 31.57 4.99
CA THR A 211 -3.53 32.59 5.17
C THR A 211 -2.97 33.86 5.84
N ALA A 212 -2.00 33.73 6.74
CA ALA A 212 -1.30 34.86 7.31
C ALA A 212 -0.47 35.60 6.25
N TRP A 213 0.30 34.86 5.44
CA TRP A 213 1.05 35.41 4.32
C TRP A 213 0.15 36.14 3.30
N ALA A 214 -0.99 35.50 2.92
CA ALA A 214 -1.90 36.06 1.93
C ALA A 214 -2.53 37.41 2.38
N ARG A 215 -2.72 37.61 3.70
CA ARG A 215 -3.25 38.85 4.26
C ARG A 215 -2.19 39.95 4.31
N GLU A 216 -0.96 39.62 4.68
CA GLU A 216 0.14 40.57 4.87
C GLU A 216 1.46 40.05 4.27
N PRO A 217 1.61 39.98 2.93
CA PRO A 217 2.77 39.36 2.30
C PRO A 217 4.11 40.00 2.66
N GLU A 218 4.10 41.32 2.85
CA GLU A 218 5.34 42.09 3.18
C GLU A 218 5.79 41.88 4.63
N ALA A 219 4.84 41.62 5.53
CA ALA A 219 5.15 41.34 6.95
C ALA A 219 5.61 39.90 7.15
N TYR A 220 5.33 39.00 6.20
CA TYR A 220 5.66 37.58 6.28
C TYR A 220 7.12 37.33 5.90
N ALA A 221 7.98 37.33 6.89
CA ALA A 221 9.43 37.34 6.68
C ALA A 221 10.01 35.98 6.23
N LYS A 222 9.41 34.87 6.65
CA LYS A 222 9.96 33.51 6.43
C LYS A 222 8.87 32.43 6.51
N SER A 223 8.91 31.47 5.59
CA SER A 223 8.09 30.27 5.68
C SER A 223 8.43 29.43 6.93
N PRO A 224 7.46 28.90 7.67
CA PRO A 224 7.71 27.98 8.78
C PRO A 224 8.26 26.63 8.28
N PHE A 225 8.14 26.34 6.99
CA PHE A 225 8.59 25.09 6.39
C PHE A 225 9.97 25.26 5.74
N PRO A 226 11.02 24.56 6.21
CA PRO A 226 12.36 24.67 5.66
C PRO A 226 12.43 24.26 4.18
N GLY A 227 13.08 25.09 3.36
CA GLY A 227 13.29 24.79 1.93
C GLY A 227 12.12 25.09 1.00
N THR A 228 11.00 25.60 1.52
CA THR A 228 9.85 26.05 0.72
C THR A 228 9.94 27.56 0.43
N ASP A 229 9.08 28.02 -0.46
CA ASP A 229 8.96 29.44 -0.79
C ASP A 229 8.37 30.27 0.37
N ARG A 230 8.11 31.56 0.09
CA ARG A 230 7.56 32.50 1.08
C ARG A 230 6.04 32.40 1.25
N THR A 231 5.35 31.50 0.57
CA THR A 231 3.88 31.41 0.59
C THR A 231 3.31 30.76 1.85
N GLY A 232 4.17 30.19 2.70
CA GLY A 232 3.75 29.56 3.96
C GLY A 232 3.14 28.16 3.81
N LEU A 233 3.30 27.51 2.65
CA LEU A 233 2.91 26.12 2.41
C LEU A 233 4.15 25.21 2.44
N PRO A 234 4.01 23.92 2.86
CA PRO A 234 5.12 22.97 2.91
C PRO A 234 5.53 22.42 1.55
N VAL A 235 4.70 22.58 0.52
CA VAL A 235 4.92 22.06 -0.83
C VAL A 235 4.57 23.12 -1.88
N ASP A 236 5.38 23.20 -2.93
CA ASP A 236 5.16 24.06 -4.09
C ASP A 236 5.00 23.22 -5.36
N PHE A 237 3.79 23.14 -5.89
CA PHE A 237 3.48 22.46 -7.15
C PHE A 237 3.71 23.33 -8.38
N SER A 238 3.90 24.65 -8.22
CA SER A 238 4.10 25.61 -9.34
C SER A 238 5.39 25.33 -10.11
N GLN A 239 6.39 24.73 -9.44
CA GLN A 239 7.67 24.33 -10.05
C GLN A 239 7.53 23.22 -11.08
N GLY A 240 6.39 22.52 -11.14
CA GLY A 240 6.14 21.46 -12.10
C GLY A 240 7.07 20.25 -11.99
N LEU A 241 7.66 20.00 -10.83
CA LEU A 241 8.56 18.87 -10.61
C LEU A 241 7.76 17.57 -10.53
N GLN A 242 8.11 16.61 -11.39
CA GLN A 242 7.45 15.29 -11.45
C GLN A 242 7.43 14.59 -10.10
N THR A 243 8.58 14.51 -9.42
CA THR A 243 8.71 13.79 -8.15
C THR A 243 7.82 14.40 -7.09
N THR A 244 7.77 15.73 -6.95
CA THR A 244 6.93 16.41 -5.96
C THR A 244 5.46 16.06 -6.13
N GLU A 245 4.94 16.13 -7.36
CA GLU A 245 3.54 15.86 -7.64
C GLU A 245 3.21 14.35 -7.53
N VAL A 246 4.00 13.52 -8.20
CA VAL A 246 3.73 12.07 -8.26
C VAL A 246 3.86 11.43 -6.88
N GLU A 247 4.86 11.82 -6.08
CA GLU A 247 5.04 11.28 -4.72
C GLU A 247 3.94 11.75 -3.76
N GLN A 248 3.42 12.97 -3.91
CA GLN A 248 2.26 13.44 -3.16
C GLN A 248 1.02 12.59 -3.46
N CYS A 249 0.70 12.37 -4.73
CA CYS A 249 -0.41 11.49 -5.14
C CYS A 249 -0.19 10.04 -4.66
N ALA A 250 1.04 9.55 -4.76
CA ALA A 250 1.42 8.19 -4.38
C ALA A 250 1.17 7.91 -2.88
N GLY A 251 1.19 8.93 -2.02
CA GLY A 251 0.86 8.80 -0.61
C GLY A 251 -0.45 8.05 -0.36
N CYS A 252 -1.46 8.26 -1.21
CA CYS A 252 -2.75 7.57 -1.16
C CYS A 252 -2.92 6.56 -2.32
N HIS A 253 -2.44 6.86 -3.51
CA HIS A 253 -2.63 6.06 -4.71
C HIS A 253 -1.57 4.95 -4.90
N SER A 254 -1.13 4.30 -3.82
CA SER A 254 -0.15 3.20 -3.86
C SER A 254 -0.47 2.06 -2.91
N ARG A 255 -0.11 0.82 -3.28
CA ARG A 255 -0.07 -0.32 -2.37
C ARG A 255 1.22 -0.24 -1.56
N ARG A 256 1.13 0.17 -0.31
CA ARG A 256 2.28 0.54 0.52
C ARG A 256 2.12 0.13 1.98
N GLU A 257 3.21 0.16 2.70
CA GLU A 257 3.27 0.06 4.15
C GLU A 257 3.67 1.43 4.72
N ALA A 258 2.87 2.00 5.62
CA ALA A 258 3.20 3.24 6.31
C ALA A 258 4.34 3.03 7.31
N LEU A 259 5.28 3.97 7.36
CA LEU A 259 6.36 4.04 8.34
C LEU A 259 6.03 5.02 9.47
N LEU A 260 5.15 5.98 9.20
CA LEU A 260 4.66 6.98 10.13
C LEU A 260 3.26 6.61 10.67
N ASP A 261 2.76 7.33 11.66
CA ASP A 261 1.38 7.24 12.14
C ASP A 261 0.55 8.37 11.53
N GLY A 262 -0.50 8.01 10.80
CA GLY A 262 -1.35 8.97 10.10
C GLY A 262 -0.70 9.65 8.89
N ASN A 263 -1.25 10.80 8.49
CA ASN A 263 -0.77 11.52 7.32
C ASN A 263 0.60 12.15 7.54
N PRO A 264 1.56 11.95 6.62
CA PRO A 264 2.76 12.77 6.60
C PRO A 264 2.42 14.22 6.20
N LEU A 265 3.28 15.15 6.56
CA LEU A 265 3.19 16.52 6.04
C LEU A 265 3.33 16.47 4.50
N PRO A 266 2.43 17.12 3.72
CA PRO A 266 2.56 17.21 2.27
C PRO A 266 3.95 17.68 1.83
N GLY A 267 4.44 17.11 0.74
CA GLY A 267 5.82 17.31 0.28
C GLY A 267 6.86 16.43 0.98
N THR A 268 6.49 15.61 1.98
CA THR A 268 7.38 14.59 2.53
C THR A 268 7.75 13.59 1.43
N PRO A 269 9.05 13.32 1.19
CA PRO A 269 9.45 12.32 0.20
C PRO A 269 8.78 10.96 0.47
N PHE A 270 8.28 10.31 -0.58
CA PHE A 270 7.51 9.07 -0.44
C PHE A 270 8.23 8.01 0.40
N HIS A 271 9.53 7.84 0.17
CA HIS A 271 10.34 6.83 0.86
C HIS A 271 10.72 7.20 2.30
N ASP A 272 10.39 8.41 2.75
CA ASP A 272 10.49 8.80 4.17
C ASP A 272 9.22 8.49 4.96
N ALA A 273 8.08 8.39 4.28
CA ALA A 273 6.81 8.06 4.91
C ALA A 273 6.36 6.61 4.67
N TYR A 274 6.81 6.00 3.56
CA TYR A 274 6.23 4.76 3.06
C TYR A 274 7.26 3.79 2.50
N ARG A 275 6.87 2.51 2.50
CA ARG A 275 7.55 1.44 1.76
C ARG A 275 6.59 0.88 0.72
N LEU A 276 6.86 1.12 -0.57
CA LEU A 276 6.08 0.59 -1.68
C LEU A 276 6.16 -0.94 -1.74
N SER A 277 5.04 -1.59 -2.04
CA SER A 277 5.02 -3.02 -2.36
C SER A 277 5.66 -3.28 -3.71
N PRO A 278 6.62 -4.21 -3.82
CA PRO A 278 7.15 -4.65 -5.11
C PRO A 278 6.11 -5.46 -5.90
N LEU A 279 6.45 -5.89 -7.11
CA LEU A 279 5.59 -6.68 -8.00
C LEU A 279 5.44 -8.13 -7.50
N ARG A 280 4.85 -8.30 -6.32
CA ARG A 280 4.69 -9.60 -5.65
C ARG A 280 3.58 -10.44 -6.28
N GLN A 281 3.76 -11.75 -6.18
CA GLN A 281 2.68 -12.71 -6.45
C GLN A 281 1.47 -12.40 -5.56
N GLY A 282 0.28 -12.51 -6.12
CA GLY A 282 -0.98 -12.14 -5.46
C GLY A 282 -1.35 -10.66 -5.65
N LEU A 283 -0.38 -9.76 -5.86
CA LEU A 283 -0.63 -8.35 -6.15
C LEU A 283 -0.53 -8.02 -7.64
N TYR A 284 0.43 -8.64 -8.31
CA TYR A 284 0.69 -8.43 -9.73
C TYR A 284 0.88 -9.76 -10.46
N HIS A 285 0.50 -9.82 -11.72
CA HIS A 285 0.90 -10.88 -12.63
C HIS A 285 2.42 -10.90 -12.82
N ALA A 286 2.95 -11.99 -13.37
CA ALA A 286 4.40 -12.15 -13.54
C ALA A 286 5.01 -11.07 -14.45
N ASP A 287 4.28 -10.63 -15.45
CA ASP A 287 4.67 -9.57 -16.37
C ASP A 287 4.47 -8.15 -15.81
N GLY A 288 3.98 -8.02 -14.57
CA GLY A 288 3.77 -6.75 -13.86
C GLY A 288 2.41 -6.10 -14.09
N GLN A 289 1.47 -6.72 -14.82
CA GLN A 289 0.08 -6.28 -14.88
C GLN A 289 -0.58 -6.38 -13.50
N ILE A 290 -1.54 -5.49 -13.21
CA ILE A 290 -2.30 -5.51 -11.96
C ILE A 290 -3.12 -6.79 -11.82
N LEU A 291 -3.12 -7.39 -10.63
CA LEU A 291 -3.92 -8.57 -10.29
C LEU A 291 -4.89 -8.26 -9.14
N ASP A 292 -4.39 -7.70 -8.06
CA ASP A 292 -5.17 -7.29 -6.90
C ASP A 292 -5.25 -5.74 -6.82
N GLU A 293 -5.95 -5.20 -5.83
CA GLU A 293 -6.08 -3.77 -5.62
C GLU A 293 -4.74 -3.16 -5.19
N VAL A 294 -3.96 -2.70 -6.17
CA VAL A 294 -2.61 -2.13 -5.98
C VAL A 294 -2.56 -0.63 -6.24
N TYR A 295 -3.70 -0.04 -6.58
CA TYR A 295 -3.82 1.35 -7.02
C TYR A 295 -2.99 1.62 -8.28
N VAL A 296 -2.48 2.86 -8.44
CA VAL A 296 -1.87 3.25 -9.72
C VAL A 296 -0.36 3.45 -9.69
N TYR A 297 0.22 3.80 -8.53
CA TYR A 297 1.62 4.24 -8.48
C TYR A 297 2.60 3.14 -8.91
N GLY A 298 2.47 1.91 -8.38
CA GLY A 298 3.37 0.81 -8.74
C GLY A 298 3.26 0.40 -10.22
N SER A 299 2.10 0.59 -10.84
CA SER A 299 1.91 0.41 -12.29
C SER A 299 2.56 1.55 -13.06
N PHE A 300 2.33 2.80 -12.65
CA PHE A 300 2.86 3.99 -13.31
C PHE A 300 4.39 4.00 -13.33
N LEU A 301 5.05 3.59 -12.24
CA LEU A 301 6.51 3.44 -12.18
C LEU A 301 7.08 2.47 -13.22
N GLN A 302 6.28 1.54 -13.77
CA GLN A 302 6.70 0.64 -14.84
C GLN A 302 6.63 1.29 -16.21
N SER A 303 5.96 2.43 -16.35
CA SER A 303 5.65 3.05 -17.63
C SER A 303 6.82 3.84 -18.19
N LYS A 304 6.92 3.88 -19.54
CA LYS A 304 7.83 4.80 -20.23
C LYS A 304 7.41 6.25 -20.03
N MET A 305 6.13 6.53 -19.77
CA MET A 305 5.64 7.88 -19.49
C MET A 305 6.28 8.42 -18.22
N PHE A 306 6.25 7.66 -17.12
CA PHE A 306 6.92 8.04 -15.88
C PHE A 306 8.42 8.28 -16.11
N ALA A 307 9.09 7.35 -16.80
CA ALA A 307 10.53 7.47 -17.09
C ALA A 307 10.91 8.71 -17.93
N ASN A 308 9.95 9.31 -18.64
CA ASN A 308 10.13 10.52 -19.45
C ASN A 308 9.50 11.78 -18.81
N GLY A 309 9.20 11.77 -17.52
CA GLY A 309 8.80 12.97 -16.81
C GLY A 309 7.31 13.30 -16.82
N VAL A 310 6.44 12.42 -17.32
CA VAL A 310 4.99 12.60 -17.29
C VAL A 310 4.49 12.58 -15.85
N ARG A 311 3.55 13.48 -15.53
CA ARG A 311 2.92 13.66 -14.23
C ARG A 311 1.44 13.30 -14.27
N CYS A 312 0.83 13.14 -13.10
CA CYS A 312 -0.61 12.86 -12.98
C CYS A 312 -1.45 14.00 -13.61
N SER A 313 -1.05 15.25 -13.37
CA SER A 313 -1.74 16.44 -13.91
C SER A 313 -1.62 16.62 -15.43
N ASN A 314 -0.77 15.86 -16.12
CA ASN A 314 -0.77 15.85 -17.58
C ASN A 314 -2.00 15.14 -18.16
N CYS A 315 -2.74 14.36 -17.35
CA CYS A 315 -3.92 13.63 -17.78
C CYS A 315 -5.16 13.95 -16.91
N HIS A 316 -4.96 14.28 -15.62
CA HIS A 316 -6.03 14.55 -14.66
C HIS A 316 -5.97 15.99 -14.16
N ASP A 317 -7.12 16.64 -14.01
CA ASP A 317 -7.23 17.83 -13.17
C ASP A 317 -7.22 17.42 -11.70
N PRO A 318 -6.24 17.85 -10.88
CA PRO A 318 -6.05 17.37 -9.52
C PRO A 318 -7.18 17.79 -8.56
N HIS A 319 -7.90 18.88 -8.85
CA HIS A 319 -8.99 19.37 -8.02
C HIS A 319 -10.29 18.60 -8.28
N SER A 320 -10.69 18.49 -9.54
CA SER A 320 -11.91 17.73 -9.90
C SER A 320 -11.68 16.21 -9.95
N GLY A 321 -10.44 15.75 -10.09
CA GLY A 321 -10.10 14.35 -10.33
C GLY A 321 -10.46 13.84 -11.73
N GLN A 322 -11.07 14.68 -12.56
CA GLN A 322 -11.48 14.31 -13.91
C GLN A 322 -10.31 14.32 -14.89
N LEU A 323 -10.49 13.65 -16.04
CA LEU A 323 -9.56 13.80 -17.16
C LEU A 323 -9.63 15.21 -17.73
N ILE A 324 -8.47 15.78 -18.12
CA ILE A 324 -8.38 17.12 -18.73
C ILE A 324 -8.94 17.18 -20.16
N ALA A 325 -9.18 16.01 -20.78
CA ALA A 325 -9.80 15.87 -22.09
C ALA A 325 -10.58 14.55 -22.18
N GLU A 326 -11.60 14.50 -23.00
CA GLU A 326 -12.46 13.33 -23.15
C GLU A 326 -11.90 12.30 -24.15
N GLY A 327 -12.20 11.03 -23.93
CA GLY A 327 -11.88 9.92 -24.82
C GLY A 327 -10.40 9.84 -25.17
N ASN A 328 -10.10 9.66 -26.45
CA ASN A 328 -8.72 9.58 -26.95
C ASN A 328 -7.97 10.92 -26.92
N ALA A 329 -8.69 12.06 -26.78
CA ALA A 329 -8.06 13.38 -26.76
C ALA A 329 -7.05 13.54 -25.61
N VAL A 330 -7.27 12.88 -24.47
CA VAL A 330 -6.31 12.87 -23.36
C VAL A 330 -4.97 12.22 -23.73
N CYS A 331 -4.97 11.31 -24.69
CA CYS A 331 -3.75 10.67 -25.20
C CYS A 331 -3.16 11.45 -26.38
N THR A 332 -4.01 11.89 -27.32
CA THR A 332 -3.58 12.51 -28.56
C THR A 332 -3.06 13.95 -28.40
N GLN A 333 -3.27 14.58 -27.24
CA GLN A 333 -2.58 15.84 -26.89
C GLN A 333 -1.06 15.72 -26.96
N CYS A 334 -0.53 14.51 -26.73
CA CYS A 334 0.91 14.20 -26.81
C CYS A 334 1.20 13.22 -27.94
N HIS A 335 0.42 12.13 -28.06
CA HIS A 335 0.58 11.08 -29.09
C HIS A 335 -0.06 11.50 -30.41
N SER A 336 0.55 12.46 -31.10
CA SER A 336 0.03 13.10 -32.31
C SER A 336 1.06 13.09 -33.45
N PRO A 337 0.66 13.45 -34.68
CA PRO A 337 1.59 13.62 -35.80
C PRO A 337 2.58 14.76 -35.62
N SER A 338 2.32 15.70 -34.70
CA SER A 338 3.20 16.80 -34.38
C SER A 338 4.23 16.39 -33.32
N ALA A 339 5.46 16.87 -33.43
CA ALA A 339 6.46 16.70 -32.39
C ALA A 339 6.01 17.41 -31.11
N ASN A 340 6.27 16.79 -29.95
CA ASN A 340 5.97 17.35 -28.65
C ASN A 340 7.26 17.91 -28.02
N GLU A 341 7.32 19.23 -27.81
CA GLU A 341 8.51 19.90 -27.28
C GLU A 341 8.80 19.51 -25.81
N ALA A 342 7.76 19.25 -25.02
CA ALA A 342 7.89 18.81 -23.64
C ALA A 342 8.40 17.37 -23.52
N PHE A 343 8.14 16.53 -24.54
CA PHE A 343 8.50 15.12 -24.58
C PHE A 343 9.18 14.77 -25.91
N PRO A 344 10.42 15.24 -26.16
CA PRO A 344 11.08 15.12 -27.46
C PRO A 344 11.42 13.68 -27.87
N ALA A 345 11.44 12.75 -26.92
CA ALA A 345 11.64 11.32 -27.19
C ALA A 345 10.38 10.63 -27.76
N LEU A 346 9.23 11.31 -27.75
CA LEU A 346 7.98 10.76 -28.26
C LEU A 346 7.97 10.76 -29.78
N THR A 347 7.68 9.59 -30.37
CA THR A 347 7.57 9.47 -31.83
C THR A 347 6.33 10.18 -32.34
N ALA A 348 6.53 11.18 -33.20
CA ALA A 348 5.44 11.86 -33.88
C ALA A 348 4.77 10.92 -34.92
N LYS A 349 3.52 10.55 -34.70
CA LYS A 349 2.75 9.63 -35.53
C LYS A 349 1.26 9.83 -35.30
N LEU A 350 0.43 9.58 -36.30
CA LEU A 350 -1.02 9.47 -36.13
C LEU A 350 -1.36 8.11 -35.50
N TYR A 351 -1.62 8.11 -34.19
CA TYR A 351 -1.95 6.90 -33.44
C TYR A 351 -3.46 6.63 -33.37
N ASP A 352 -4.28 7.66 -33.31
CA ASP A 352 -5.75 7.54 -33.30
C ASP A 352 -6.27 7.41 -34.73
N ASP A 353 -5.98 6.25 -35.33
CA ASP A 353 -6.27 5.95 -36.72
C ASP A 353 -6.41 4.43 -36.91
N PRO A 354 -7.33 3.98 -37.80
CA PRO A 354 -7.51 2.56 -38.09
C PRO A 354 -6.25 1.82 -38.56
N SER A 355 -5.25 2.52 -39.11
CA SER A 355 -3.96 1.91 -39.45
C SER A 355 -3.12 1.52 -38.23
N HIS A 356 -3.46 2.05 -37.06
CA HIS A 356 -2.82 1.69 -35.79
C HIS A 356 -3.66 0.74 -34.94
N HIS A 357 -4.94 1.05 -34.67
CA HIS A 357 -5.78 0.27 -33.77
C HIS A 357 -6.63 -0.80 -34.49
N PHE A 358 -6.81 -0.74 -35.82
CA PHE A 358 -7.50 -1.72 -36.69
C PHE A 358 -8.99 -1.92 -36.39
N HIS A 359 -9.64 -0.92 -35.79
CA HIS A 359 -11.05 -0.92 -35.44
C HIS A 359 -11.76 0.30 -36.05
N GLU A 360 -13.08 0.21 -36.17
CA GLU A 360 -13.90 1.35 -36.61
C GLU A 360 -13.83 2.50 -35.62
N PRO A 361 -13.61 3.75 -36.08
CA PRO A 361 -13.61 4.91 -35.19
C PRO A 361 -14.91 5.03 -34.38
N GLY A 362 -14.80 5.44 -33.13
CA GLY A 362 -15.95 5.58 -32.22
C GLY A 362 -16.42 4.27 -31.59
N THR A 363 -15.77 3.15 -31.87
CA THR A 363 -16.03 1.89 -31.16
C THR A 363 -15.07 1.71 -29.98
N PRO A 364 -15.43 0.89 -28.97
CA PRO A 364 -14.54 0.60 -27.84
C PRO A 364 -13.15 0.08 -28.24
N GLY A 365 -13.04 -0.65 -29.36
CA GLY A 365 -11.76 -1.14 -29.86
C GLY A 365 -10.85 -0.05 -30.42
N ALA A 366 -11.39 1.12 -30.78
CA ALA A 366 -10.63 2.28 -31.22
C ALA A 366 -10.15 3.18 -30.07
N GLU A 367 -10.62 2.92 -28.82
CA GLU A 367 -10.15 3.67 -27.65
C GLU A 367 -8.74 3.26 -27.25
N CYS A 368 -7.84 4.23 -27.11
CA CYS A 368 -6.45 4.00 -26.71
C CYS A 368 -6.36 3.21 -25.39
N LYS A 369 -7.21 3.56 -24.42
CA LYS A 369 -7.24 2.90 -23.09
C LYS A 369 -7.59 1.41 -23.17
N SER A 370 -8.40 0.99 -24.14
CA SER A 370 -8.82 -0.41 -24.27
C SER A 370 -7.67 -1.36 -24.60
N CYS A 371 -6.62 -0.87 -25.26
CA CYS A 371 -5.44 -1.65 -25.61
C CYS A 371 -4.26 -1.41 -24.66
N HIS A 372 -4.09 -0.17 -24.17
CA HIS A 372 -2.89 0.24 -23.43
C HIS A 372 -3.09 0.31 -21.92
N MET A 373 -4.34 0.25 -21.43
CA MET A 373 -4.72 0.35 -20.02
C MET A 373 -5.80 -0.69 -19.70
N ILE A 374 -5.39 -1.96 -19.60
CA ILE A 374 -6.32 -3.06 -19.28
C ILE A 374 -7.12 -2.76 -18.01
N GLU A 375 -8.41 -3.08 -18.00
CA GLU A 375 -9.28 -2.86 -16.86
C GLU A 375 -9.37 -4.08 -15.97
N ARG A 376 -9.45 -3.87 -14.66
CA ARG A 376 -9.73 -4.90 -13.66
C ARG A 376 -10.85 -4.42 -12.75
N THR A 377 -11.80 -5.32 -12.49
CA THR A 377 -12.91 -5.03 -11.59
C THR A 377 -12.53 -5.38 -10.16
N TYR A 378 -12.65 -4.39 -9.27
CA TYR A 378 -12.47 -4.54 -7.83
C TYR A 378 -13.81 -4.33 -7.11
N MET A 379 -13.89 -4.79 -5.85
CA MET A 379 -15.10 -4.63 -5.03
C MET A 379 -16.40 -5.04 -5.75
N GLY A 380 -16.31 -5.98 -6.69
CA GLY A 380 -17.43 -6.55 -7.44
C GLY A 380 -17.90 -5.75 -8.66
N ILE A 381 -17.78 -4.42 -8.66
CA ILE A 381 -18.32 -3.54 -9.72
C ILE A 381 -17.41 -2.37 -10.13
N ASP A 382 -16.30 -2.13 -9.44
CA ASP A 382 -15.44 -0.97 -9.67
C ASP A 382 -14.33 -1.32 -10.67
N GLY A 383 -14.48 -0.86 -11.92
CA GLY A 383 -13.50 -1.06 -12.99
C GLY A 383 -12.35 -0.05 -12.90
N ARG A 384 -11.13 -0.54 -12.70
CA ARG A 384 -9.92 0.30 -12.61
C ARG A 384 -8.91 -0.05 -13.68
N ARG A 385 -8.31 0.97 -14.27
CA ARG A 385 -7.35 0.87 -15.38
C ARG A 385 -5.92 0.70 -14.86
N ASP A 386 -5.15 -0.18 -15.52
CA ASP A 386 -3.71 -0.34 -15.28
C ASP A 386 -2.95 0.86 -15.86
N HIS A 387 -2.23 1.61 -15.02
CA HIS A 387 -1.45 2.79 -15.39
C HIS A 387 -0.02 2.49 -15.83
N SER A 388 0.29 1.23 -16.16
CA SER A 388 1.60 0.88 -16.76
C SER A 388 1.69 1.25 -18.24
N PHE A 389 0.60 1.66 -18.88
CA PHE A 389 0.54 2.12 -20.28
C PHE A 389 1.29 1.18 -21.23
N ARG A 390 0.91 -0.08 -21.21
CA ARG A 390 1.65 -1.14 -21.91
C ARG A 390 1.45 -1.12 -23.41
N VAL A 391 2.49 -1.47 -24.12
CA VAL A 391 2.31 -2.01 -25.47
C VAL A 391 1.76 -3.43 -25.31
N PRO A 392 0.62 -3.78 -25.93
CA PRO A 392 0.05 -5.13 -25.82
C PRO A 392 1.04 -6.22 -26.24
N ARG A 393 1.16 -7.26 -25.42
CA ARG A 393 2.08 -8.40 -25.60
C ARG A 393 1.34 -9.72 -25.48
N PRO A 394 0.37 -10.02 -26.40
CA PRO A 394 -0.37 -11.27 -26.37
C PRO A 394 0.51 -12.51 -26.52
N ASP A 395 1.67 -12.39 -27.19
CA ASP A 395 2.70 -13.43 -27.25
C ASP A 395 3.20 -13.80 -25.84
N LEU A 396 3.41 -12.81 -24.99
CA LEU A 396 3.81 -13.01 -23.61
C LEU A 396 2.66 -13.57 -22.77
N SER A 397 1.44 -13.06 -22.99
CA SER A 397 0.23 -13.55 -22.33
C SER A 397 -0.04 -15.02 -22.65
N ALA A 398 0.11 -15.43 -23.91
CA ALA A 398 0.00 -16.84 -24.30
C ALA A 398 1.04 -17.74 -23.61
N LYS A 399 2.26 -17.22 -23.40
CA LYS A 399 3.36 -17.95 -22.76
C LYS A 399 3.21 -18.04 -21.24
N LEU A 400 2.75 -16.97 -20.59
CA LEU A 400 2.74 -16.83 -19.14
C LEU A 400 1.37 -17.06 -18.49
N GLY A 401 0.29 -17.15 -19.28
CA GLY A 401 -1.08 -17.19 -18.75
C GLY A 401 -1.51 -15.87 -18.12
N THR A 402 -0.92 -14.75 -18.51
CA THR A 402 -1.30 -13.42 -18.02
C THR A 402 -2.44 -12.83 -18.87
N PRO A 403 -3.18 -11.85 -18.36
CA PRO A 403 -4.27 -11.23 -19.11
C PRO A 403 -3.83 -10.62 -20.44
N ASP A 404 -4.73 -10.64 -21.42
CA ASP A 404 -4.54 -10.05 -22.74
C ASP A 404 -5.72 -9.12 -23.09
N THR A 405 -5.42 -7.89 -23.44
CA THR A 405 -6.43 -6.87 -23.75
C THR A 405 -7.31 -7.22 -24.94
N CYS A 406 -6.82 -7.97 -25.92
CA CYS A 406 -7.62 -8.39 -27.08
C CYS A 406 -8.76 -9.32 -26.65
N ASN A 407 -8.48 -10.25 -25.74
CA ASN A 407 -9.45 -11.25 -25.30
C ASN A 407 -10.53 -10.69 -24.36
N GLU A 408 -10.41 -9.46 -23.88
CA GLU A 408 -11.49 -8.80 -23.11
C GLU A 408 -12.73 -8.53 -23.99
N CYS A 409 -12.54 -8.33 -25.29
CA CYS A 409 -13.61 -8.14 -26.26
C CYS A 409 -13.74 -9.35 -27.19
N HIS A 410 -12.63 -9.93 -27.65
CA HIS A 410 -12.58 -11.12 -28.50
C HIS A 410 -12.57 -12.41 -27.65
N THR A 411 -13.60 -12.60 -26.84
CA THR A 411 -13.68 -13.65 -25.81
C THR A 411 -13.57 -15.07 -26.37
N GLU A 412 -13.97 -15.29 -27.64
CA GLU A 412 -13.88 -16.60 -28.33
C GLU A 412 -12.49 -16.87 -28.92
N LYS A 413 -11.56 -15.94 -28.81
CA LYS A 413 -10.20 -16.06 -29.35
C LYS A 413 -9.19 -16.32 -28.24
N SER A 414 -8.01 -16.84 -28.62
CA SER A 414 -6.90 -17.06 -27.68
C SER A 414 -5.87 -15.92 -27.74
N ALA A 415 -5.04 -15.80 -26.70
CA ALA A 415 -3.90 -14.90 -26.71
C ALA A 415 -2.91 -15.22 -27.86
N SER A 416 -2.78 -16.49 -28.25
CA SER A 416 -1.98 -16.88 -29.42
C SER A 416 -2.56 -16.32 -30.72
N TRP A 417 -3.90 -16.35 -30.90
CA TRP A 417 -4.52 -15.70 -32.05
C TRP A 417 -4.21 -14.20 -32.07
N ALA A 418 -4.32 -13.52 -30.92
CA ALA A 418 -4.00 -12.09 -30.81
C ALA A 418 -2.51 -11.81 -31.15
N ALA A 419 -1.60 -12.70 -30.72
CA ALA A 419 -0.18 -12.61 -31.05
C ALA A 419 0.05 -12.70 -32.57
N ASP A 420 -0.57 -13.68 -33.23
CA ASP A 420 -0.48 -13.86 -34.69
C ASP A 420 -1.04 -12.64 -35.45
N GLU A 421 -2.16 -12.07 -34.96
CA GLU A 421 -2.77 -10.88 -35.57
C GLU A 421 -1.87 -9.63 -35.41
N LEU A 422 -1.23 -9.43 -34.25
CA LEU A 422 -0.30 -8.33 -34.07
C LEU A 422 1.01 -8.54 -34.82
N GLU A 423 1.47 -9.78 -35.00
CA GLU A 423 2.65 -10.06 -35.81
C GLU A 423 2.43 -9.73 -37.28
N LYS A 424 1.27 -10.09 -37.84
CA LYS A 424 0.88 -9.73 -39.21
C LYS A 424 0.85 -8.22 -39.44
N ARG A 425 0.33 -7.46 -38.43
CA ARG A 425 0.15 -6.00 -38.55
C ARG A 425 1.42 -5.22 -38.23
N PHE A 426 2.25 -5.73 -37.32
CA PHE A 426 3.50 -5.12 -36.88
C PHE A 426 4.68 -6.11 -36.97
N PRO A 427 5.05 -6.59 -38.20
CA PRO A 427 6.04 -7.65 -38.34
C PRO A 427 7.43 -7.26 -37.79
N ASN A 428 7.75 -5.98 -37.80
CA ASN A 428 9.05 -5.44 -37.37
C ASN A 428 9.00 -4.77 -36.00
N SER A 429 8.02 -5.12 -35.14
CA SER A 429 7.91 -4.50 -33.81
C SER A 429 9.13 -4.79 -32.95
N SER A 430 9.81 -3.75 -32.48
CA SER A 430 10.92 -3.84 -31.52
C SER A 430 10.46 -4.19 -30.09
N HIS A 431 9.15 -4.22 -29.85
CA HIS A 431 8.59 -4.53 -28.54
C HIS A 431 8.46 -6.04 -28.27
N ARG A 432 8.65 -6.88 -29.27
CA ARG A 432 8.78 -8.33 -29.13
C ARG A 432 10.20 -8.69 -28.75
N GLY A 433 10.40 -9.37 -27.66
CA GLY A 433 11.70 -9.77 -27.15
C GLY A 433 11.57 -10.32 -25.73
N SER A 434 12.70 -10.69 -25.11
CA SER A 434 12.72 -11.17 -23.74
C SER A 434 12.10 -10.15 -22.78
N HIS A 435 11.36 -10.64 -21.79
CA HIS A 435 10.68 -9.80 -20.80
C HIS A 435 10.97 -10.32 -19.38
N PHE A 436 11.16 -9.42 -18.42
CA PHE A 436 11.39 -9.80 -17.01
C PHE A 436 10.31 -10.75 -16.47
N GLY A 437 9.09 -10.67 -16.99
CA GLY A 437 7.97 -11.53 -16.63
C GLY A 437 8.23 -13.02 -16.82
N GLU A 438 9.07 -13.39 -17.77
CA GLU A 438 9.47 -14.80 -17.98
C GLU A 438 10.31 -15.29 -16.81
N VAL A 439 11.26 -14.47 -16.35
CA VAL A 439 12.11 -14.75 -15.19
C VAL A 439 11.26 -14.80 -13.92
N PHE A 440 10.33 -13.86 -13.75
CA PHE A 440 9.45 -13.81 -12.58
C PHE A 440 8.48 -15.00 -12.53
N ALA A 441 7.92 -15.41 -13.68
CA ALA A 441 7.07 -16.60 -13.75
C ALA A 441 7.84 -17.86 -13.37
N ALA A 442 9.03 -18.05 -13.91
CA ALA A 442 9.90 -19.17 -13.56
C ALA A 442 10.26 -19.18 -12.06
N ALA A 443 10.58 -18.00 -11.49
CA ALA A 443 10.86 -17.87 -10.08
C ALA A 443 9.66 -18.23 -9.19
N ARG A 444 8.43 -17.81 -9.57
CA ARG A 444 7.19 -18.11 -8.84
C ARG A 444 6.80 -19.58 -8.87
N GLN A 445 7.15 -20.29 -9.94
CA GLN A 445 6.91 -21.74 -10.10
C GLN A 445 7.95 -22.62 -9.39
N ASN A 446 8.90 -22.02 -8.66
CA ASN A 446 10.01 -22.74 -8.01
C ASN A 446 10.82 -23.63 -8.96
N THR A 447 10.94 -23.23 -10.22
CA THR A 447 11.77 -23.94 -11.19
C THR A 447 13.23 -23.95 -10.71
N THR A 448 13.87 -25.11 -10.78
CA THR A 448 15.28 -25.30 -10.42
C THR A 448 16.17 -24.83 -11.58
N GLY A 449 17.41 -24.41 -11.29
CA GLY A 449 18.39 -23.99 -12.28
C GLY A 449 18.95 -22.60 -12.02
N ALA A 450 19.42 -21.92 -13.05
CA ALA A 450 20.09 -20.62 -12.97
C ALA A 450 19.15 -19.42 -12.64
N ILE A 451 17.96 -19.65 -12.13
CA ILE A 451 16.96 -18.60 -11.88
C ILE A 451 17.46 -17.50 -10.91
N GLY A 452 18.40 -17.84 -10.03
CA GLY A 452 19.04 -16.87 -9.14
C GLY A 452 19.88 -15.86 -9.94
N ASP A 453 20.64 -16.35 -10.91
CA ASP A 453 21.48 -15.53 -11.79
C ASP A 453 20.60 -14.67 -12.74
N ASP A 454 19.51 -15.24 -13.26
CA ASP A 454 18.57 -14.52 -14.12
C ASP A 454 17.88 -13.37 -13.34
N LEU A 455 17.44 -13.61 -12.11
CA LEU A 455 16.87 -12.56 -11.25
C LEU A 455 17.90 -11.48 -10.94
N LEU A 456 19.14 -11.87 -10.66
CA LEU A 456 20.22 -10.92 -10.40
C LEU A 456 20.56 -10.11 -11.65
N ALA A 457 20.51 -10.71 -12.84
CA ALA A 457 20.67 -10.01 -14.11
C ALA A 457 19.58 -8.96 -14.31
N VAL A 458 18.30 -9.31 -14.05
CA VAL A 458 17.18 -8.33 -14.06
C VAL A 458 17.42 -7.20 -13.07
N ALA A 459 17.86 -7.50 -11.84
CA ALA A 459 18.11 -6.49 -10.81
C ALA A 459 19.24 -5.51 -11.20
N LYS A 460 20.28 -6.00 -11.87
CA LYS A 460 21.44 -5.21 -12.34
C LYS A 460 21.15 -4.43 -13.63
N GLN A 461 20.12 -4.78 -14.39
CA GLN A 461 19.84 -4.15 -15.68
C GLN A 461 19.20 -2.77 -15.52
N GLY A 462 20.00 -1.71 -15.59
CA GLY A 462 19.57 -0.32 -15.37
C GLY A 462 18.52 0.21 -16.35
N THR A 463 18.23 -0.48 -17.46
CA THR A 463 17.16 -0.14 -18.39
C THR A 463 15.76 -0.55 -17.90
N PHE A 464 15.67 -1.44 -16.91
CA PHE A 464 14.42 -1.77 -16.26
C PHE A 464 14.05 -0.71 -15.20
N PRO A 465 12.76 -0.42 -15.02
CA PRO A 465 12.27 0.43 -13.94
C PRO A 465 12.72 -0.06 -12.55
N GLY A 466 12.95 0.87 -11.63
CA GLY A 466 13.43 0.54 -10.28
C GLY A 466 12.52 -0.45 -9.55
N ILE A 467 11.20 -0.33 -9.71
CA ILE A 467 10.25 -1.29 -9.11
C ILE A 467 10.43 -2.72 -9.65
N VAL A 468 10.75 -2.89 -10.93
CA VAL A 468 11.05 -4.23 -11.53
C VAL A 468 12.33 -4.79 -10.94
N ARG A 469 13.39 -3.97 -10.87
CA ARG A 469 14.70 -4.34 -10.32
C ARG A 469 14.61 -4.69 -8.83
N ALA A 470 13.90 -3.90 -8.05
CA ALA A 470 13.63 -4.18 -6.64
C ALA A 470 12.80 -5.47 -6.44
N SER A 471 11.85 -5.74 -7.35
CA SER A 471 11.05 -6.97 -7.33
C SER A 471 11.89 -8.21 -7.62
N ALA A 472 12.87 -8.10 -8.51
CA ALA A 472 13.82 -9.19 -8.76
C ALA A 472 14.64 -9.51 -7.49
N LEU A 473 15.09 -8.48 -6.76
CA LEU A 473 15.77 -8.67 -5.46
C LEU A 473 14.84 -9.27 -4.39
N ASP A 474 13.57 -8.88 -4.35
CA ASP A 474 12.57 -9.46 -3.43
C ASP A 474 12.35 -10.96 -3.73
N LEU A 475 12.28 -11.35 -5.00
CA LEU A 475 12.17 -12.75 -5.45
C LEU A 475 13.45 -13.57 -5.17
N LEU A 476 14.60 -12.90 -5.07
CA LEU A 476 15.86 -13.54 -4.67
C LEU A 476 15.91 -13.90 -3.18
N MET A 477 15.17 -13.20 -2.29
CA MET A 477 15.27 -13.37 -0.84
C MET A 477 15.22 -14.84 -0.36
N PRO A 478 14.25 -15.68 -0.80
CA PRO A 478 14.18 -17.08 -0.37
C PRO A 478 15.27 -17.98 -0.98
N ARG A 479 16.01 -17.50 -1.97
CA ARG A 479 17.02 -18.25 -2.76
C ARG A 479 18.42 -17.68 -2.62
N ALA A 480 18.56 -16.58 -1.88
CA ALA A 480 19.82 -15.87 -1.79
C ALA A 480 20.89 -16.71 -1.09
N THR A 481 22.03 -16.81 -1.73
CA THR A 481 23.28 -17.30 -1.14
C THR A 481 24.18 -16.12 -0.75
N PRO A 482 25.22 -16.32 0.06
CA PRO A 482 26.21 -15.27 0.33
C PRO A 482 26.83 -14.67 -0.95
N GLU A 483 27.04 -15.50 -1.99
CA GLU A 483 27.59 -15.08 -3.30
C GLU A 483 26.62 -14.12 -4.01
N ILE A 484 25.35 -14.51 -4.15
CA ILE A 484 24.31 -13.67 -4.75
C ILE A 484 24.17 -12.35 -3.98
N ALA A 485 24.15 -12.40 -2.64
CA ALA A 485 24.09 -11.21 -1.82
C ALA A 485 25.33 -10.30 -2.00
N SER A 486 26.51 -10.90 -2.18
CA SER A 486 27.76 -10.19 -2.47
C SER A 486 27.70 -9.49 -3.83
N GLU A 487 27.21 -10.16 -4.84
CA GLU A 487 27.06 -9.58 -6.18
C GLU A 487 26.00 -8.46 -6.25
N ALA A 488 24.95 -8.56 -5.41
CA ALA A 488 23.93 -7.52 -5.28
C ALA A 488 24.37 -6.33 -4.42
N ALA A 489 25.50 -6.41 -3.71
CA ALA A 489 25.93 -5.37 -2.77
C ALA A 489 26.15 -4.00 -3.43
N ALA A 490 26.58 -3.95 -4.70
CA ALA A 490 26.73 -2.70 -5.44
C ALA A 490 25.40 -1.92 -5.58
N LEU A 491 24.26 -2.62 -5.57
CA LEU A 491 22.92 -2.03 -5.67
C LEU A 491 22.47 -1.31 -4.38
N ILE A 492 23.21 -1.41 -3.29
CA ILE A 492 23.01 -0.59 -2.08
C ILE A 492 23.24 0.90 -2.38
N GLY A 493 24.05 1.22 -3.40
CA GLY A 493 24.28 2.58 -3.89
C GLY A 493 23.43 2.99 -5.10
N ASP A 494 22.38 2.25 -5.44
CA ASP A 494 21.53 2.53 -6.59
C ASP A 494 20.81 3.90 -6.44
N PRO A 495 20.57 4.65 -7.54
CA PRO A 495 19.80 5.89 -7.46
C PRO A 495 18.37 5.68 -6.92
N ASP A 496 17.73 4.54 -7.19
CA ASP A 496 16.37 4.25 -6.77
C ASP A 496 16.33 3.68 -5.33
N PRO A 497 15.63 4.33 -4.39
CA PRO A 497 15.54 3.88 -2.99
C PRO A 497 14.84 2.51 -2.82
N LEU A 498 13.94 2.11 -3.74
CA LEU A 498 13.37 0.76 -3.73
C LEU A 498 14.44 -0.31 -3.94
N VAL A 499 15.32 -0.08 -4.93
CA VAL A 499 16.43 -0.98 -5.25
C VAL A 499 17.42 -1.02 -4.08
N ARG A 500 17.78 0.14 -3.51
CA ARG A 500 18.68 0.21 -2.34
C ARG A 500 18.13 -0.57 -1.16
N ALA A 501 16.85 -0.37 -0.81
CA ALA A 501 16.21 -1.06 0.31
C ALA A 501 16.16 -2.58 0.12
N ALA A 502 15.85 -3.04 -1.10
CA ALA A 502 15.83 -4.47 -1.43
C ALA A 502 17.24 -5.09 -1.42
N ALA A 503 18.25 -4.39 -1.94
CA ALA A 503 19.65 -4.82 -1.92
C ALA A 503 20.20 -4.91 -0.50
N VAL A 504 19.85 -3.94 0.38
CA VAL A 504 20.16 -3.98 1.82
C VAL A 504 19.54 -5.22 2.46
N ALA A 505 18.26 -5.49 2.24
CA ALA A 505 17.57 -6.63 2.84
C ALA A 505 18.23 -7.96 2.45
N LEU A 506 18.71 -8.09 1.21
CA LEU A 506 19.38 -9.29 0.71
C LEU A 506 20.68 -9.59 1.46
N GLN A 507 21.34 -8.59 2.08
CA GLN A 507 22.55 -8.77 2.88
C GLN A 507 22.31 -9.60 4.16
N GLN A 508 21.08 -9.98 4.48
CA GLN A 508 20.78 -10.91 5.58
C GLN A 508 21.55 -12.24 5.43
N GLN A 509 21.88 -12.65 4.22
CA GLN A 509 22.49 -13.92 3.89
C GLN A 509 24.02 -13.95 4.05
N VAL A 510 24.67 -12.80 4.22
CA VAL A 510 26.13 -12.74 4.41
C VAL A 510 26.56 -12.92 5.88
N PRO A 511 27.81 -13.36 6.14
CA PRO A 511 28.34 -13.47 7.49
C PRO A 511 28.23 -12.15 8.28
N PRO A 512 28.02 -12.18 9.62
CA PRO A 512 27.70 -10.98 10.42
C PRO A 512 28.69 -9.82 10.29
N ALA A 513 30.00 -10.08 10.25
CA ALA A 513 31.02 -9.03 10.14
C ALA A 513 30.96 -8.33 8.79
N GLU A 514 30.85 -9.07 7.70
CA GLU A 514 30.75 -8.57 6.33
C GLU A 514 29.41 -7.85 6.12
N LYS A 515 28.31 -8.42 6.62
CA LYS A 515 26.99 -7.79 6.62
C LYS A 515 27.04 -6.40 7.21
N LEU A 516 27.60 -6.28 8.42
CA LEU A 516 27.69 -5.00 9.10
C LEU A 516 28.47 -3.97 8.28
N GLN A 517 29.62 -4.36 7.71
CA GLN A 517 30.41 -3.47 6.85
C GLN A 517 29.60 -2.94 5.65
N ARG A 518 28.78 -3.79 5.03
CA ARG A 518 28.00 -3.45 3.85
C ARG A 518 26.81 -2.55 4.15
N ILE A 519 26.11 -2.77 5.29
CA ILE A 519 24.89 -2.03 5.61
C ILE A 519 25.12 -0.71 6.33
N VAL A 520 26.30 -0.48 6.90
CA VAL A 520 26.59 0.75 7.64
C VAL A 520 26.33 2.04 6.84
N PRO A 521 26.70 2.16 5.57
CA PRO A 521 26.34 3.33 4.77
C PRO A 521 24.84 3.58 4.69
N ALA A 522 24.04 2.50 4.57
CA ALA A 522 22.57 2.57 4.47
C ALA A 522 21.87 3.04 5.76
N LEU A 523 22.55 3.00 6.90
CA LEU A 523 22.02 3.57 8.16
C LEU A 523 21.90 5.10 8.13
N SER A 524 22.60 5.74 7.19
CA SER A 524 22.54 7.20 6.97
C SER A 524 21.94 7.56 5.61
N ASP A 525 21.25 6.62 4.96
CA ASP A 525 20.57 6.85 3.69
C ASP A 525 19.56 8.02 3.81
N PRO A 526 19.42 8.88 2.79
CA PRO A 526 18.39 9.91 2.80
C PRO A 526 16.98 9.34 2.99
N ALA A 527 16.66 8.17 2.39
CA ALA A 527 15.34 7.56 2.48
C ALA A 527 15.16 6.72 3.76
N GLN A 528 14.13 7.02 4.55
CA GLN A 528 13.81 6.28 5.79
C GLN A 528 13.55 4.79 5.51
N SER A 529 12.90 4.44 4.41
CA SER A 529 12.64 3.05 4.03
C SER A 529 13.93 2.22 3.91
N VAL A 530 15.02 2.81 3.42
CA VAL A 530 16.36 2.20 3.32
C VAL A 530 17.00 2.09 4.71
N ARG A 531 16.94 3.16 5.51
CA ARG A 531 17.44 3.14 6.91
C ARG A 531 16.75 2.08 7.74
N VAL A 532 15.43 1.94 7.61
CA VAL A 532 14.64 0.89 8.29
C VAL A 532 15.02 -0.51 7.81
N ALA A 533 15.27 -0.68 6.51
CA ALA A 533 15.77 -1.96 5.98
C ALA A 533 17.13 -2.34 6.58
N ALA A 534 18.05 -1.37 6.71
CA ALA A 534 19.36 -1.58 7.33
C ALA A 534 19.26 -1.87 8.84
N ALA A 535 18.39 -1.15 9.56
CA ALA A 535 18.18 -1.34 10.99
C ALA A 535 17.70 -2.76 11.33
N ARG A 536 16.87 -3.37 10.50
CA ARG A 536 16.43 -4.77 10.66
C ARG A 536 17.60 -5.76 10.71
N LEU A 537 18.69 -5.46 10.02
CA LEU A 537 19.89 -6.31 9.94
C LEU A 537 20.88 -6.09 11.10
N LEU A 538 20.66 -5.07 11.94
CA LEU A 538 21.47 -4.80 13.13
C LEU A 538 21.15 -5.69 14.32
N ILE A 539 20.13 -6.53 14.21
CA ILE A 539 19.71 -7.40 15.33
C ILE A 539 20.87 -8.31 15.72
N GLY A 540 21.29 -8.19 16.99
CA GLY A 540 22.45 -8.96 17.52
C GLY A 540 23.82 -8.38 17.15
N ALA A 541 23.90 -7.28 16.42
CA ALA A 541 25.15 -6.60 16.13
C ALA A 541 25.71 -5.89 17.37
N PRO A 542 27.06 -5.82 17.54
CA PRO A 542 27.70 -5.17 18.67
C PRO A 542 27.76 -3.64 18.52
N ILE A 543 26.60 -2.99 18.53
CA ILE A 543 26.45 -1.54 18.30
C ILE A 543 27.31 -0.72 19.28
N ALA A 544 27.45 -1.18 20.53
CA ALA A 544 28.24 -0.50 21.56
C ALA A 544 29.75 -0.38 21.21
N HIS A 545 30.24 -1.12 20.25
CA HIS A 545 31.64 -1.10 19.81
C HIS A 545 31.84 -0.35 18.49
N MET A 546 30.77 0.30 17.95
CA MET A 546 30.84 1.10 16.75
C MET A 546 31.43 2.51 17.06
N PRO A 547 32.13 3.13 16.10
CA PRO A 547 32.47 4.53 16.19
C PRO A 547 31.23 5.42 16.43
N ASP A 548 31.35 6.50 17.18
CA ASP A 548 30.22 7.34 17.62
C ASP A 548 29.26 7.75 16.50
N LYS A 549 29.79 8.14 15.35
CA LYS A 549 28.96 8.54 14.19
C LYS A 549 28.11 7.38 13.69
N MET A 550 28.68 6.18 13.64
CA MET A 550 27.98 4.98 13.21
C MET A 550 26.96 4.53 14.26
N ALA A 551 27.32 4.59 15.54
CA ALA A 551 26.43 4.26 16.65
C ALA A 551 25.19 5.18 16.67
N LYS A 552 25.38 6.49 16.44
CA LYS A 552 24.27 7.45 16.31
C LYS A 552 23.36 7.13 15.12
N ALA A 553 23.92 6.83 13.94
CA ALA A 553 23.14 6.43 12.77
C ALA A 553 22.35 5.13 13.00
N ALA A 554 23.00 4.13 13.64
CA ALA A 554 22.35 2.88 14.00
C ALA A 554 21.21 3.08 15.03
N ALA A 555 21.42 3.93 16.02
CA ALA A 555 20.41 4.26 17.02
C ALA A 555 19.21 4.97 16.38
N ARG A 556 19.44 5.96 15.51
CA ARG A 556 18.38 6.64 14.74
C ARG A 556 17.58 5.66 13.91
N ALA A 557 18.22 4.89 13.03
CA ALA A 557 17.56 3.94 12.15
C ALA A 557 16.78 2.86 12.93
N SER A 558 17.33 2.39 14.07
CA SER A 558 16.64 1.45 14.96
C SER A 558 15.41 2.09 15.62
N GLY A 559 15.49 3.36 16.03
CA GLY A 559 14.38 4.13 16.58
C GLY A 559 13.27 4.32 15.54
N GLU A 560 13.61 4.71 14.31
CA GLU A 560 12.67 4.81 13.19
C GLU A 560 11.94 3.49 12.92
N TRP A 561 12.67 2.37 12.91
CA TRP A 561 12.06 1.06 12.76
C TRP A 561 11.14 0.69 13.92
N GLN A 562 11.57 0.89 15.19
CA GLN A 562 10.74 0.64 16.36
C GLN A 562 9.46 1.46 16.33
N LYS A 563 9.55 2.76 16.02
CA LYS A 563 8.40 3.64 15.89
C LYS A 563 7.44 3.13 14.80
N SER A 564 7.95 2.70 13.65
CA SER A 564 7.13 2.14 12.57
C SER A 564 6.39 0.85 12.97
N LEU A 565 6.93 0.04 13.88
CA LEU A 565 6.24 -1.12 14.44
C LEU A 565 5.18 -0.70 15.48
N GLN A 566 5.49 0.28 16.33
CA GLN A 566 4.54 0.81 17.32
C GLN A 566 3.33 1.45 16.64
N ASN A 567 3.56 2.22 15.59
CA ASN A 567 2.52 2.86 14.79
C ASN A 567 1.56 1.84 14.13
N LYS A 568 1.94 0.58 14.04
CA LYS A 568 1.15 -0.52 13.47
C LYS A 568 0.87 -1.63 14.49
N ALA A 569 0.79 -1.29 15.79
CA ALA A 569 0.50 -2.26 16.84
C ALA A 569 -0.93 -2.85 16.76
N ASP A 570 -1.79 -2.27 15.95
CA ASP A 570 -3.12 -2.77 15.59
C ASP A 570 -3.12 -3.71 14.37
N PHE A 571 -1.95 -3.99 13.78
CA PHE A 571 -1.77 -4.84 12.61
C PHE A 571 -1.26 -6.23 13.01
N PRO A 572 -1.93 -7.33 12.64
CA PRO A 572 -1.45 -8.68 12.99
C PRO A 572 -0.06 -8.98 12.44
N GLU A 573 0.28 -8.44 11.26
CA GLU A 573 1.59 -8.62 10.62
C GLU A 573 2.74 -8.02 11.46
N THR A 574 2.48 -6.94 12.17
CA THR A 574 3.47 -6.31 13.08
C THR A 574 3.84 -7.24 14.23
N HIS A 575 2.87 -7.96 14.75
CA HIS A 575 3.11 -8.91 15.82
C HIS A 575 3.84 -10.19 15.35
N LEU A 576 3.67 -10.60 14.08
CA LEU A 576 4.52 -11.65 13.48
C LEU A 576 5.98 -11.22 13.45
N VAL A 577 6.26 -10.00 13.00
CA VAL A 577 7.62 -9.43 12.99
C VAL A 577 8.18 -9.34 14.41
N SER A 578 7.40 -8.82 15.36
CA SER A 578 7.79 -8.68 16.78
C SER A 578 8.06 -10.02 17.45
N GLY A 579 7.26 -11.04 17.14
CA GLY A 579 7.45 -12.40 17.62
C GLY A 579 8.74 -13.02 17.10
N GLY A 580 9.01 -12.88 15.80
CA GLY A 580 10.26 -13.32 15.18
C GLY A 580 11.48 -12.62 15.78
N LEU A 581 11.41 -11.30 15.97
CA LEU A 581 12.45 -10.52 16.62
C LEU A 581 12.75 -11.02 18.05
N ALA A 582 11.69 -11.25 18.83
CA ALA A 582 11.83 -11.75 20.21
C ALA A 582 12.51 -13.14 20.26
N LEU A 583 12.28 -14.00 19.25
CA LEU A 583 12.98 -15.29 19.15
C LEU A 583 14.48 -15.12 18.87
N VAL A 584 14.84 -14.26 17.91
CA VAL A 584 16.24 -13.95 17.63
C VAL A 584 16.94 -13.41 18.87
N MET A 585 16.24 -12.60 19.68
CA MET A 585 16.72 -12.07 20.95
C MET A 585 16.66 -13.08 22.11
N ARG A 586 16.30 -14.34 21.87
CA ARG A 586 16.18 -15.41 22.87
C ARG A 586 15.19 -15.06 24.00
N ARG A 587 14.07 -14.41 23.66
CA ARG A 587 12.99 -14.01 24.58
C ARG A 587 11.69 -14.79 24.29
N PRO A 588 11.61 -16.09 24.59
CA PRO A 588 10.48 -16.93 24.15
C PRO A 588 9.13 -16.46 24.72
N GLN A 589 9.07 -15.96 25.96
CA GLN A 589 7.82 -15.47 26.55
C GLN A 589 7.30 -14.21 25.86
N VAL A 590 8.20 -13.33 25.40
CA VAL A 590 7.84 -12.14 24.61
C VAL A 590 7.34 -12.57 23.23
N ALA A 591 8.00 -13.55 22.62
CA ALA A 591 7.60 -14.10 21.33
C ALA A 591 6.19 -14.73 21.40
N VAL A 592 5.90 -15.53 22.42
CA VAL A 592 4.57 -16.12 22.62
C VAL A 592 3.50 -15.03 22.74
N ARG A 593 3.75 -13.97 23.51
CA ARG A 593 2.78 -12.84 23.64
C ARG A 593 2.55 -12.15 22.31
N ALA A 594 3.60 -11.89 21.53
CA ALA A 594 3.48 -11.27 20.23
C ALA A 594 2.67 -12.14 19.25
N PHE A 595 2.99 -13.43 19.13
CA PHE A 595 2.21 -14.35 18.30
C PHE A 595 0.77 -14.54 18.79
N ALA A 596 0.53 -14.47 20.12
CA ALA A 596 -0.81 -14.51 20.67
C ALA A 596 -1.62 -13.25 20.32
N GLU A 597 -1.00 -12.08 20.28
CA GLU A 597 -1.66 -10.86 19.80
C GLU A 597 -1.94 -10.91 18.31
N ALA A 598 -1.01 -11.44 17.49
CA ALA A 598 -1.26 -11.68 16.06
C ALA A 598 -2.51 -12.54 15.85
N THR A 599 -2.62 -13.67 16.55
CA THR A 599 -3.76 -14.59 16.42
C THR A 599 -5.05 -14.09 17.11
N ARG A 600 -4.96 -13.14 18.01
CA ARG A 600 -6.12 -12.43 18.55
C ARG A 600 -6.71 -11.46 17.53
N LEU A 601 -5.84 -10.75 16.80
CA LEU A 601 -6.24 -9.82 15.74
C LEU A 601 -6.76 -10.58 14.51
N ASP A 602 -6.04 -11.60 14.10
CA ASP A 602 -6.43 -12.47 12.97
C ASP A 602 -6.25 -13.95 13.34
N PRO A 603 -7.34 -14.62 13.73
CA PRO A 603 -7.32 -16.04 14.11
C PRO A 603 -6.93 -17.00 12.98
N GLN A 604 -6.94 -16.56 11.72
CA GLN A 604 -6.57 -17.39 10.56
C GLN A 604 -5.06 -17.45 10.31
N LEU A 605 -4.24 -16.75 11.07
CA LEU A 605 -2.79 -16.78 10.95
C LEU A 605 -2.20 -18.09 11.51
N VAL A 606 -2.31 -19.17 10.74
CA VAL A 606 -1.84 -20.53 11.11
C VAL A 606 -0.38 -20.51 11.58
N ASN A 607 0.50 -19.80 10.86
CA ASN A 607 1.90 -19.72 11.22
C ASN A 607 2.14 -19.16 12.63
N ALA A 608 1.35 -18.17 13.06
CA ALA A 608 1.44 -17.62 14.40
C ALA A 608 0.98 -18.62 15.47
N TRP A 609 -0.04 -19.40 15.18
CA TRP A 609 -0.46 -20.51 16.05
C TRP A 609 0.60 -21.58 16.17
N VAL A 610 1.15 -22.03 15.06
CA VAL A 610 2.24 -23.03 15.05
C VAL A 610 3.43 -22.54 15.85
N MET A 611 3.81 -21.25 15.71
CA MET A 611 4.90 -20.68 16.50
C MET A 611 4.59 -20.66 18.01
N GLN A 612 3.37 -20.33 18.42
CA GLN A 612 2.96 -20.43 19.83
C GLN A 612 3.10 -21.85 20.37
N VAL A 613 2.61 -22.85 19.63
CA VAL A 613 2.72 -24.27 20.01
C VAL A 613 4.19 -24.67 20.17
N ARG A 614 5.00 -24.42 19.15
CA ARG A 614 6.43 -24.78 19.15
C ARG A 614 7.22 -24.16 20.30
N ILE A 615 7.01 -22.86 20.54
CA ILE A 615 7.74 -22.14 21.59
C ILE A 615 7.33 -22.67 22.96
N ARG A 616 6.03 -22.88 23.22
CA ARG A 616 5.51 -23.40 24.49
C ARG A 616 6.04 -24.80 24.78
N MET A 617 6.05 -25.68 23.80
CA MET A 617 6.68 -27.01 23.92
C MET A 617 8.16 -26.89 24.27
N ALA A 618 8.91 -26.03 23.57
CA ALA A 618 10.33 -25.85 23.78
C ALA A 618 10.71 -25.31 25.19
N VAL A 619 9.78 -24.59 25.84
CA VAL A 619 9.95 -24.10 27.22
C VAL A 619 9.26 -24.99 28.27
N GLY A 620 8.71 -26.15 27.88
CA GLY A 620 8.06 -27.11 28.78
C GLY A 620 6.61 -26.81 29.15
N ASP A 621 5.98 -25.77 28.54
CA ASP A 621 4.58 -25.41 28.76
C ASP A 621 3.65 -26.26 27.86
N MET A 622 3.54 -27.55 28.17
CA MET A 622 2.72 -28.49 27.39
C MET A 622 1.24 -28.15 27.44
N GLY A 623 0.72 -27.73 28.61
CA GLY A 623 -0.69 -27.35 28.76
C GLY A 623 -1.02 -26.11 27.91
N GLY A 624 -0.17 -25.11 27.90
CA GLY A 624 -0.33 -23.94 27.04
C GLY A 624 -0.20 -24.27 25.56
N ALA A 625 0.65 -25.21 25.16
CA ALA A 625 0.79 -25.68 23.79
C ALA A 625 -0.51 -26.37 23.30
N GLN A 626 -1.08 -27.25 24.12
CA GLN A 626 -2.34 -27.94 23.82
C GLN A 626 -3.50 -26.94 23.68
N LEU A 627 -3.61 -25.97 24.59
CA LEU A 627 -4.64 -24.91 24.52
C LEU A 627 -4.50 -24.05 23.27
N ALA A 628 -3.27 -23.67 22.91
CA ALA A 628 -3.01 -22.91 21.69
C ALA A 628 -3.42 -23.69 20.43
N LEU A 629 -3.07 -24.98 20.37
CA LEU A 629 -3.46 -25.85 19.25
C LEU A 629 -4.97 -26.06 19.18
N GLN A 630 -5.65 -26.23 20.30
CA GLN A 630 -7.13 -26.35 20.34
C GLN A 630 -7.79 -25.09 19.75
N ARG A 631 -7.33 -23.89 20.16
CA ARG A 631 -7.85 -22.63 19.62
C ARG A 631 -7.53 -22.44 18.14
N ALA A 632 -6.34 -22.85 17.71
CA ALA A 632 -5.93 -22.84 16.31
C ALA A 632 -6.85 -23.69 15.43
N LEU A 633 -7.17 -24.90 15.87
CA LEU A 633 -8.06 -25.84 15.18
C LEU A 633 -9.53 -25.38 15.16
N LEU A 634 -9.97 -24.62 16.17
CA LEU A 634 -11.31 -23.99 16.16
C LEU A 634 -11.40 -22.91 15.09
N ALA A 635 -10.35 -22.13 14.90
CA ALA A 635 -10.30 -21.07 13.88
C ALA A 635 -9.99 -21.62 12.47
N ASN A 636 -9.24 -22.70 12.36
CA ASN A 636 -8.74 -23.27 11.11
C ASN A 636 -8.92 -24.82 11.12
N PRO A 637 -10.16 -25.33 11.06
CA PRO A 637 -10.44 -26.76 11.30
C PRO A 637 -9.80 -27.67 10.25
N ASP A 638 -9.68 -27.20 9.01
CA ASP A 638 -9.24 -28.01 7.87
C ASP A 638 -7.74 -27.84 7.54
N ASP A 639 -7.00 -27.04 8.34
CA ASP A 639 -5.58 -26.80 8.05
C ASP A 639 -4.73 -28.07 8.31
N PRO A 640 -4.00 -28.58 7.29
CA PRO A 640 -3.26 -29.82 7.39
C PRO A 640 -2.09 -29.74 8.38
N ASN A 641 -1.46 -28.58 8.54
CA ASN A 641 -0.35 -28.42 9.47
C ASN A 641 -0.84 -28.51 10.92
N LEU A 642 -1.96 -27.88 11.24
CA LEU A 642 -2.56 -27.95 12.57
C LEU A 642 -3.06 -29.36 12.89
N GLN A 643 -3.62 -30.07 11.91
CA GLN A 643 -4.01 -31.46 12.07
C GLN A 643 -2.78 -32.37 12.34
N ALA A 644 -1.66 -32.14 11.65
CA ALA A 644 -0.41 -32.85 11.91
C ALA A 644 0.11 -32.59 13.35
N TRP A 645 0.07 -31.35 13.82
CA TRP A 645 0.42 -31.00 15.20
C TRP A 645 -0.51 -31.67 16.23
N ARG A 646 -1.80 -31.82 15.93
CA ARG A 646 -2.73 -32.56 16.81
C ARG A 646 -2.32 -34.03 16.99
N GLN A 647 -1.93 -34.68 15.90
CA GLN A 647 -1.45 -36.07 15.96
C GLN A 647 -0.15 -36.19 16.75
N GLN A 648 0.77 -35.27 16.57
CA GLN A 648 2.07 -35.27 17.26
C GLN A 648 1.94 -35.02 18.78
N LEU A 649 1.03 -34.15 19.23
CA LEU A 649 0.81 -33.85 20.65
C LEU A 649 -0.08 -34.88 21.37
N ALA A 650 -0.72 -35.79 20.64
CA ALA A 650 -1.52 -36.88 21.19
C ALA A 650 -0.67 -38.14 21.50
N GLN A 651 0.55 -38.20 20.99
CA GLN A 651 1.57 -39.22 21.27
C GLN A 651 2.41 -38.84 22.48
#